data_3117da8277d777101e2849f651b30ba6
#
_entry.id   3117da8277d777101e2849f651b30ba6
#
_cell.length_a   1.000
_cell.length_b   1.000
_cell.length_c   1.000
_cell.angle_alpha   90.00
_cell.angle_beta   90.00
_cell.angle_gamma   90.00
#
_symmetry.space_group_name_H-M   'P 1'
#
loop_
_entity.id
_entity.type
_entity.pdbx_description
1 polymer ?
#
loop_
_entity_poly.entity_id
_entity_poly.type
_entity_poly.pdbx_seq_one_letter_code
_entity_poly.pdbx_strand_id
1 'polypeptide(L)'
;MTAFLGVLYLLVFLAAGCTCVRFLLPQKSLLTRVWLGVSLGLLLMMWLPALIAFAVDFTWTAHLLALIPLAGLTAGCFFLRDPSPVKKWDAREKQLAGQMLMVVLPLTLLSAYLQYTHCLRVGSDGGWWVGQSTYGDLPMHMSFITSLKNAAFPPDYALFPGQRLSYPFLTDSLSTSLYLMGFSLEWAIVVPGTLMMALCFTGVMVLAREMTAGKKTIILATLLFFLNGGLGFLYNFDLAGGTVNNPFGTVIERIREILDGYYATPTNQPTPYNLRWSNVIADLMVPQRTLLGGWCMVLPCFYLLFTSFAPEKRPAFAQRIRQTGLLAVWAGALPLIHTHSFLALGLCSLGMMVYDLIHDKERWSQLQWYLAYGVIAVVLSAPQLICFTFEQVFQGTGSGNSFLQFWPNWVNSYESNGEFAFRDLYCWFYLKNIGLPFLMLILALFERNPKHRRLFAGALPIILAVELVRFQPNIYDNNKLMYLAWLLCCMIVADWCRDVWHRLKGMRGRGALAVVTAIAVFLSAGLTLWRECVSNYQAFSASAVEAGEFARDNTPEHSTYMTGTQHLNPIASIAGQNIVCGPDLWLYYHGLDTSERKMDIAAFYTDPEENLDLLEKYDVDYIYVSSYERSSYAVDTDTLDRLFTRVFSNWEATIYAVHPSSETEDMGNGASAALRGGA
;
A
#
# COMPACT_ATOMS: atom_id res chain seq x y z
N MET A 1 16.42 -8.61 23.84
CA MET A 1 16.28 -10.07 23.60
C MET A 1 15.06 -10.39 22.74
N THR A 2 13.98 -9.65 22.86
CA THR A 2 12.71 -9.89 22.17
C THR A 2 12.74 -9.69 20.65
N ALA A 3 13.30 -8.60 20.12
CA ALA A 3 13.40 -8.36 18.67
C ALA A 3 14.18 -9.44 17.89
N PHE A 4 15.09 -10.18 18.55
CA PHE A 4 15.83 -11.27 17.94
C PHE A 4 14.92 -12.40 17.47
N LEU A 5 13.85 -12.71 18.22
CA LEU A 5 12.89 -13.75 17.85
C LEU A 5 12.11 -13.36 16.59
N GLY A 6 11.70 -12.10 16.47
CA GLY A 6 11.05 -11.60 15.26
C GLY A 6 11.95 -11.64 14.03
N VAL A 7 13.24 -11.30 14.18
CA VAL A 7 14.21 -11.45 13.09
C VAL A 7 14.38 -12.93 12.69
N LEU A 8 14.51 -13.82 13.66
CA LEU A 8 14.65 -15.26 13.39
C LEU A 8 13.40 -15.81 12.69
N TYR A 9 12.22 -15.46 13.14
CA TYR A 9 10.95 -15.85 12.55
C TYR A 9 10.85 -15.40 11.10
N LEU A 10 11.14 -14.12 10.82
CA LEU A 10 11.19 -13.58 9.47
C LEU A 10 12.17 -14.38 8.59
N LEU A 11 13.39 -14.61 9.06
CA LEU A 11 14.43 -15.33 8.31
C LEU A 11 14.02 -16.78 8.01
N VAL A 12 13.31 -17.47 8.91
CA VAL A 12 12.79 -18.82 8.69
C VAL A 12 11.81 -18.85 7.51
N PHE A 13 10.87 -17.92 7.46
CA PHE A 13 9.92 -17.82 6.35
C PHE A 13 10.61 -17.48 5.03
N LEU A 14 11.54 -16.52 5.04
CA LEU A 14 12.30 -16.16 3.84
C LEU A 14 13.15 -17.33 3.33
N ALA A 15 13.78 -18.08 4.23
CA ALA A 15 14.56 -19.27 3.88
C ALA A 15 13.68 -20.39 3.31
N ALA A 16 12.51 -20.64 3.90
CA ALA A 16 11.52 -21.59 3.41
C ALA A 16 11.04 -21.22 2.00
N GLY A 17 10.67 -19.95 1.77
CA GLY A 17 10.27 -19.46 0.45
C GLY A 17 11.37 -19.61 -0.59
N CYS A 18 12.61 -19.26 -0.25
CA CYS A 18 13.77 -19.45 -1.14
C CYS A 18 14.00 -20.94 -1.46
N THR A 19 13.82 -21.82 -0.49
CA THR A 19 13.93 -23.26 -0.64
C THR A 19 12.86 -23.82 -1.56
N CYS A 20 11.60 -23.43 -1.37
CA CYS A 20 10.48 -23.80 -2.23
C CYS A 20 10.73 -23.39 -3.69
N VAL A 21 11.11 -22.13 -3.92
CA VAL A 21 11.38 -21.64 -5.28
C VAL A 21 12.59 -22.34 -5.90
N ARG A 22 13.62 -22.66 -5.11
CA ARG A 22 14.78 -23.46 -5.60
C ARG A 22 14.36 -24.85 -6.06
N PHE A 23 13.42 -25.50 -5.37
CA PHE A 23 12.92 -26.82 -5.76
C PHE A 23 12.02 -26.76 -6.99
N LEU A 24 11.12 -25.79 -7.05
CA LEU A 24 10.13 -25.70 -8.13
C LEU A 24 10.68 -25.10 -9.43
N LEU A 25 11.62 -24.14 -9.32
CA LEU A 25 12.11 -23.32 -10.45
C LEU A 25 13.65 -23.26 -10.52
N PRO A 26 14.38 -24.40 -10.49
CA PRO A 26 15.86 -24.41 -10.47
C PRO A 26 16.49 -23.80 -11.72
N GLN A 27 15.77 -23.82 -12.85
CA GLN A 27 16.22 -23.28 -14.15
C GLN A 27 16.17 -21.76 -14.24
N LYS A 28 15.48 -21.07 -13.30
CA LYS A 28 15.50 -19.61 -13.25
C LYS A 28 16.84 -19.11 -12.72
N SER A 29 17.22 -17.89 -13.07
CA SER A 29 18.48 -17.30 -12.60
C SER A 29 18.50 -17.13 -11.07
N LEU A 30 19.68 -17.06 -10.46
CA LEU A 30 19.83 -16.94 -9.01
C LEU A 30 19.08 -15.72 -8.45
N LEU A 31 19.30 -14.55 -9.05
CA LEU A 31 18.65 -13.30 -8.62
C LEU A 31 17.12 -13.41 -8.70
N THR A 32 16.61 -14.02 -9.78
CA THR A 32 15.16 -14.26 -9.93
C THR A 32 14.65 -15.23 -8.87
N ARG A 33 15.41 -16.32 -8.58
CA ARG A 33 14.99 -17.28 -7.55
C ARG A 33 14.98 -16.67 -6.15
N VAL A 34 16.00 -15.85 -5.84
CA VAL A 34 16.08 -15.15 -4.54
C VAL A 34 14.93 -14.17 -4.42
N TRP A 35 14.69 -13.35 -5.43
CA TRP A 35 13.56 -12.41 -5.44
C TRP A 35 12.20 -13.12 -5.28
N LEU A 36 11.90 -14.13 -6.11
CA LEU A 36 10.68 -14.92 -5.97
C LEU A 36 10.59 -15.63 -4.61
N GLY A 37 11.71 -16.15 -4.12
CA GLY A 37 11.77 -16.89 -2.86
C GLY A 37 11.52 -16.02 -1.65
N VAL A 38 12.15 -14.83 -1.60
CA VAL A 38 11.91 -13.86 -0.52
C VAL A 38 10.46 -13.35 -0.55
N SER A 39 9.91 -13.04 -1.73
CA SER A 39 8.51 -12.65 -1.87
C SER A 39 7.55 -13.77 -1.46
N LEU A 40 7.85 -15.05 -1.81
CA LEU A 40 7.06 -16.20 -1.37
C LEU A 40 7.13 -16.39 0.16
N GLY A 41 8.30 -16.18 0.75
CA GLY A 41 8.47 -16.23 2.21
C GLY A 41 7.58 -15.20 2.91
N LEU A 42 7.54 -13.96 2.43
CA LEU A 42 6.63 -12.93 2.96
C LEU A 42 5.15 -13.31 2.76
N LEU A 43 4.78 -13.84 1.59
CA LEU A 43 3.42 -14.33 1.34
C LEU A 43 3.00 -15.39 2.36
N LEU A 44 3.88 -16.37 2.61
CA LEU A 44 3.62 -17.42 3.58
C LEU A 44 3.54 -16.88 5.02
N MET A 45 4.35 -15.87 5.35
CA MET A 45 4.32 -15.22 6.67
C MET A 45 3.05 -14.39 6.87
N MET A 46 2.50 -13.78 5.80
CA MET A 46 1.20 -13.10 5.86
C MET A 46 0.05 -14.10 6.07
N TRP A 47 0.08 -15.23 5.38
CA TRP A 47 -1.05 -16.14 5.33
C TRP A 47 -1.07 -17.21 6.42
N LEU A 48 0.06 -17.87 6.72
CA LEU A 48 0.02 -19.06 7.59
C LEU A 48 -0.40 -18.72 9.02
N PRO A 49 0.14 -17.67 9.69
CA PRO A 49 -0.37 -17.28 11.00
C PRO A 49 -1.85 -16.88 10.98
N ALA A 50 -2.28 -16.13 9.94
CA ALA A 50 -3.67 -15.70 9.80
C ALA A 50 -4.64 -16.89 9.63
N LEU A 51 -4.25 -17.92 8.85
CA LEU A 51 -5.07 -19.12 8.70
C LEU A 51 -5.19 -19.92 10.01
N ILE A 52 -4.12 -19.99 10.78
CA ILE A 52 -4.13 -20.67 12.10
C ILE A 52 -4.93 -19.86 13.11
N ALA A 53 -4.93 -18.53 13.00
CA ALA A 53 -5.66 -17.64 13.90
C ALA A 53 -7.18 -17.87 13.92
N PHE A 54 -7.75 -18.41 12.84
CA PHE A 54 -9.17 -18.82 12.86
C PHE A 54 -9.50 -19.92 13.87
N ALA A 55 -8.48 -20.60 14.44
CA ALA A 55 -8.66 -21.65 15.43
C ALA A 55 -8.14 -21.28 16.83
N VAL A 56 -7.16 -20.35 16.92
CA VAL A 56 -6.46 -20.05 18.19
C VAL A 56 -6.10 -18.58 18.35
N ASP A 57 -6.83 -17.69 17.69
CA ASP A 57 -6.63 -16.24 17.63
C ASP A 57 -5.24 -15.85 17.10
N PHE A 58 -4.99 -14.57 16.83
CA PHE A 58 -3.72 -14.10 16.25
C PHE A 58 -2.63 -13.92 17.32
N THR A 59 -2.35 -15.01 18.04
CA THR A 59 -1.49 -15.10 19.23
C THR A 59 -0.11 -15.70 18.90
N TRP A 60 0.76 -15.72 19.88
CA TRP A 60 2.02 -16.48 19.84
C TRP A 60 1.80 -17.95 19.43
N THR A 61 0.71 -18.56 19.91
CA THR A 61 0.36 -19.96 19.59
C THR A 61 0.10 -20.12 18.09
N ALA A 62 -0.65 -19.20 17.47
CA ALA A 62 -0.88 -19.23 16.02
C ALA A 62 0.43 -19.18 15.24
N HIS A 63 1.37 -18.33 15.67
CA HIS A 63 2.65 -18.16 15.01
C HIS A 63 3.57 -19.37 15.13
N LEU A 64 3.61 -20.00 16.29
CA LEU A 64 4.36 -21.25 16.47
C LEU A 64 3.74 -22.41 15.66
N LEU A 65 2.42 -22.55 15.70
CA LEU A 65 1.71 -23.57 14.93
C LEU A 65 1.85 -23.34 13.41
N ALA A 66 1.98 -22.12 12.94
CA ALA A 66 2.21 -21.79 11.53
C ALA A 66 3.52 -22.37 10.96
N LEU A 67 4.48 -22.69 11.80
CA LEU A 67 5.70 -23.37 11.37
C LEU A 67 5.45 -24.81 10.89
N ILE A 68 4.39 -25.47 11.36
CA ILE A 68 4.02 -26.82 10.94
C ILE A 68 3.61 -26.85 9.46
N PRO A 69 2.59 -26.09 9.00
CA PRO A 69 2.26 -26.03 7.58
C PRO A 69 3.40 -25.43 6.74
N LEU A 70 4.22 -24.53 7.27
CA LEU A 70 5.41 -24.04 6.58
C LEU A 70 6.40 -25.17 6.26
N ALA A 71 6.69 -26.03 7.24
CA ALA A 71 7.54 -27.21 7.05
C ALA A 71 6.91 -28.21 6.06
N GLY A 72 5.58 -28.45 6.19
CA GLY A 72 4.81 -29.31 5.29
C GLY A 72 4.83 -28.81 3.84
N LEU A 73 4.62 -27.53 3.61
CA LEU A 73 4.71 -26.92 2.28
C LEU A 73 6.13 -27.02 1.69
N THR A 74 7.15 -26.78 2.51
CA THR A 74 8.55 -26.91 2.08
C THR A 74 8.88 -28.34 1.69
N ALA A 75 8.45 -29.32 2.47
CA ALA A 75 8.57 -30.75 2.16
C ALA A 75 7.77 -31.13 0.90
N GLY A 76 6.55 -30.63 0.73
CA GLY A 76 5.75 -30.78 -0.49
C GLY A 76 6.48 -30.29 -1.73
N CYS A 77 7.08 -29.10 -1.66
CA CYS A 77 7.89 -28.55 -2.75
C CYS A 77 9.11 -29.44 -3.05
N PHE A 78 9.70 -30.11 -2.06
CA PHE A 78 10.78 -31.07 -2.28
C PHE A 78 10.30 -32.29 -3.08
N PHE A 79 9.13 -32.84 -2.76
CA PHE A 79 8.57 -33.97 -3.51
C PHE A 79 8.15 -33.58 -4.96
N LEU A 80 7.71 -32.34 -5.13
CA LEU A 80 7.32 -31.78 -6.46
C LEU A 80 8.51 -31.17 -7.20
N ARG A 81 9.75 -31.34 -6.72
CA ARG A 81 10.93 -30.69 -7.27
C ARG A 81 11.11 -30.94 -8.76
N ASP A 82 11.62 -29.95 -9.45
CA ASP A 82 12.09 -30.08 -10.82
C ASP A 82 13.49 -30.76 -10.80
N PRO A 83 13.68 -31.89 -11.52
CA PRO A 83 14.95 -32.58 -11.57
C PRO A 83 16.04 -31.83 -12.37
N SER A 84 15.68 -30.73 -13.06
CA SER A 84 16.63 -29.95 -13.84
C SER A 84 17.77 -29.41 -12.98
N PRO A 85 18.98 -29.30 -13.52
CA PRO A 85 20.10 -28.73 -12.79
C PRO A 85 19.84 -27.27 -12.44
N VAL A 86 20.27 -26.88 -11.24
CA VAL A 86 20.17 -25.51 -10.78
C VAL A 86 21.02 -24.59 -11.67
N LYS A 87 20.38 -23.58 -12.25
CA LYS A 87 21.08 -22.62 -13.12
C LYS A 87 22.18 -21.91 -12.33
N LYS A 88 23.41 -22.00 -12.86
CA LYS A 88 24.61 -21.36 -12.29
C LYS A 88 24.65 -19.88 -12.67
N TRP A 89 25.45 -19.12 -11.94
CA TRP A 89 25.74 -17.71 -12.19
C TRP A 89 26.39 -17.51 -13.56
N ASP A 90 25.79 -16.74 -14.43
CA ASP A 90 26.27 -16.46 -15.78
C ASP A 90 26.58 -14.96 -16.01
N ALA A 91 27.13 -14.62 -17.18
CA ALA A 91 27.50 -13.25 -17.52
C ALA A 91 26.29 -12.30 -17.58
N ARG A 92 25.11 -12.80 -17.98
CA ARG A 92 23.86 -12.00 -17.99
C ARG A 92 23.42 -11.66 -16.58
N GLU A 93 23.62 -12.57 -15.65
CA GLU A 93 23.25 -12.38 -14.27
C GLU A 93 24.21 -11.42 -13.55
N LYS A 94 25.54 -11.54 -13.82
CA LYS A 94 26.52 -10.54 -13.35
C LYS A 94 26.17 -9.14 -13.81
N GLN A 95 25.72 -9.02 -15.06
CA GLN A 95 25.29 -7.73 -15.60
C GLN A 95 24.04 -7.20 -14.89
N LEU A 96 23.01 -8.05 -14.67
CA LEU A 96 21.82 -7.64 -13.93
C LEU A 96 22.17 -7.21 -12.51
N ALA A 97 23.04 -7.94 -11.82
CA ALA A 97 23.53 -7.57 -10.49
C ALA A 97 24.20 -6.19 -10.50
N GLY A 98 25.06 -5.89 -11.49
CA GLY A 98 25.64 -4.56 -11.66
C GLY A 98 24.61 -3.46 -11.89
N GLN A 99 23.55 -3.74 -12.65
CA GLN A 99 22.45 -2.81 -12.87
C GLN A 99 21.62 -2.61 -11.59
N MET A 100 21.38 -3.67 -10.81
CA MET A 100 20.72 -3.58 -9.51
C MET A 100 21.52 -2.73 -8.52
N LEU A 101 22.84 -2.87 -8.49
CA LEU A 101 23.69 -2.00 -7.67
C LEU A 101 23.59 -0.52 -8.07
N MET A 102 23.38 -0.22 -9.36
CA MET A 102 23.26 1.16 -9.84
C MET A 102 21.86 1.77 -9.63
N VAL A 103 20.82 0.97 -9.58
CA VAL A 103 19.43 1.46 -9.55
C VAL A 103 18.68 0.98 -8.31
N VAL A 104 18.64 -0.32 -8.05
CA VAL A 104 17.87 -0.87 -6.93
C VAL A 104 18.48 -0.44 -5.60
N LEU A 105 19.81 -0.49 -5.47
CA LEU A 105 20.45 -0.11 -4.20
C LEU A 105 20.24 1.37 -3.85
N PRO A 106 20.46 2.37 -4.72
CA PRO A 106 20.13 3.76 -4.40
C PRO A 106 18.64 4.00 -4.08
N LEU A 107 17.73 3.39 -4.85
CA LEU A 107 16.30 3.49 -4.57
C LEU A 107 15.93 2.83 -3.23
N THR A 108 16.55 1.70 -2.89
CA THR A 108 16.36 1.04 -1.59
C THR A 108 16.89 1.89 -0.45
N LEU A 109 18.05 2.52 -0.60
CA LEU A 109 18.61 3.41 0.44
C LEU A 109 17.74 4.66 0.63
N LEU A 110 17.26 5.27 -0.45
CA LEU A 110 16.29 6.36 -0.37
C LEU A 110 15.00 5.91 0.34
N SER A 111 14.49 4.74 -0.03
CA SER A 111 13.28 4.20 0.58
C SER A 111 13.48 3.83 2.05
N ALA A 112 14.65 3.28 2.42
CA ALA A 112 14.99 3.02 3.81
C ALA A 112 15.04 4.32 4.63
N TYR A 113 15.61 5.38 4.05
CA TYR A 113 15.59 6.71 4.64
C TYR A 113 14.15 7.20 4.84
N LEU A 114 13.30 7.15 3.80
CA LEU A 114 11.91 7.58 3.91
C LEU A 114 11.10 6.72 4.89
N GLN A 115 11.27 5.42 4.89
CA GLN A 115 10.59 4.53 5.85
C GLN A 115 11.01 4.84 7.29
N TYR A 116 12.31 5.05 7.55
CA TYR A 116 12.82 5.34 8.90
C TYR A 116 12.44 6.73 9.40
N THR A 117 12.42 7.75 8.53
CA THR A 117 12.21 9.15 8.94
C THR A 117 10.78 9.64 8.74
N HIS A 118 10.03 9.06 7.81
CA HIS A 118 8.73 9.57 7.34
C HIS A 118 7.56 8.59 7.54
N CYS A 119 7.78 7.29 7.81
CA CYS A 119 6.68 6.43 8.25
C CYS A 119 6.35 6.69 9.72
N LEU A 120 7.30 6.40 10.62
CA LEU A 120 7.13 6.62 12.04
C LEU A 120 8.50 6.85 12.69
N ARG A 121 8.66 7.97 13.34
CA ARG A 121 9.89 8.32 14.03
C ARG A 121 9.57 8.88 15.42
N VAL A 122 10.21 8.33 16.44
CA VAL A 122 10.18 8.90 17.79
C VAL A 122 11.06 10.15 17.82
N GLY A 123 10.50 11.29 18.18
CA GLY A 123 11.21 12.54 18.34
C GLY A 123 11.97 12.61 19.67
N SER A 124 12.90 13.54 19.77
CA SER A 124 13.62 13.83 21.03
C SER A 124 12.74 14.41 22.13
N ASP A 125 11.56 14.90 21.74
CA ASP A 125 10.51 15.42 22.62
C ASP A 125 9.58 14.31 23.16
N GLY A 126 9.78 13.04 22.75
CA GLY A 126 8.91 11.91 23.08
C GLY A 126 7.66 11.79 22.19
N GLY A 127 7.39 12.78 21.33
CA GLY A 127 6.32 12.74 20.35
C GLY A 127 6.66 11.85 19.15
N TRP A 128 5.64 11.44 18.39
CA TRP A 128 5.81 10.66 17.17
C TRP A 128 5.62 11.51 15.93
N TRP A 129 6.57 11.41 15.02
CA TRP A 129 6.68 12.23 13.82
C TRP A 129 6.58 11.40 12.56
N VAL A 130 5.96 11.98 11.53
CA VAL A 130 5.70 11.37 10.23
C VAL A 130 6.07 12.33 9.10
N GLY A 131 6.10 11.83 7.85
CA GLY A 131 6.21 12.66 6.66
C GLY A 131 4.86 13.18 6.18
N GLN A 132 4.88 14.03 5.17
CA GLN A 132 3.66 14.57 4.60
C GLN A 132 2.77 13.50 3.97
N SER A 133 3.36 12.56 3.23
CA SER A 133 2.62 11.52 2.53
C SER A 133 2.01 10.49 3.49
N THR A 134 2.64 10.23 4.63
CA THR A 134 2.22 9.22 5.60
C THR A 134 1.24 9.74 6.63
N TYR A 135 1.15 11.05 6.82
CA TYR A 135 0.23 11.67 7.77
C TYR A 135 -1.22 11.21 7.59
N GLY A 136 -1.65 10.98 6.34
CA GLY A 136 -3.04 10.59 6.02
C GLY A 136 -3.40 9.16 6.44
N ASP A 137 -2.72 8.16 5.94
CA ASP A 137 -3.15 6.76 6.04
C ASP A 137 -2.45 5.97 7.17
N LEU A 138 -1.27 6.41 7.60
CA LEU A 138 -0.49 5.65 8.57
C LEU A 138 -1.19 5.41 9.90
N PRO A 139 -1.92 6.37 10.51
CA PRO A 139 -2.60 6.13 11.80
C PRO A 139 -3.66 5.02 11.71
N MET A 140 -4.34 4.88 10.57
CA MET A 140 -5.25 3.77 10.30
C MET A 140 -4.50 2.43 10.23
N HIS A 141 -3.40 2.38 9.49
CA HIS A 141 -2.57 1.16 9.42
C HIS A 141 -1.97 0.79 10.78
N MET A 142 -1.59 1.79 11.59
CA MET A 142 -1.14 1.56 12.96
C MET A 142 -2.25 0.92 13.80
N SER A 143 -3.50 1.42 13.69
CA SER A 143 -4.63 0.81 14.42
C SER A 143 -4.87 -0.64 14.01
N PHE A 144 -4.70 -0.99 12.72
CA PHE A 144 -4.79 -2.39 12.29
C PHE A 144 -3.65 -3.25 12.85
N ILE A 145 -2.40 -2.73 12.80
CA ILE A 145 -1.24 -3.47 13.31
C ILE A 145 -1.36 -3.74 14.81
N THR A 146 -1.80 -2.76 15.58
CA THR A 146 -1.90 -2.88 17.04
C THR A 146 -3.13 -3.67 17.47
N SER A 147 -4.28 -3.47 16.84
CA SER A 147 -5.53 -4.18 17.20
C SER A 147 -5.56 -5.64 16.75
N LEU A 148 -4.80 -6.02 15.71
CA LEU A 148 -4.70 -7.43 15.31
C LEU A 148 -3.88 -8.27 16.31
N LYS A 149 -3.12 -7.66 17.20
CA LYS A 149 -2.37 -8.38 18.25
C LYS A 149 -3.36 -9.06 19.20
N ASN A 150 -3.23 -10.37 19.35
CA ASN A 150 -4.10 -11.25 20.13
C ASN A 150 -5.60 -11.22 19.73
N ALA A 151 -5.92 -10.66 18.56
CA ALA A 151 -7.30 -10.59 18.08
C ALA A 151 -7.87 -11.94 17.69
N ALA A 152 -9.16 -12.13 17.92
CA ALA A 152 -9.95 -13.23 17.35
C ALA A 152 -10.00 -13.09 15.81
N PHE A 153 -10.20 -14.23 15.12
CA PHE A 153 -10.32 -14.24 13.66
C PHE A 153 -11.63 -14.88 13.20
N PRO A 154 -12.35 -14.29 12.24
CA PRO A 154 -12.00 -13.07 11.47
C PRO A 154 -11.96 -11.82 12.37
N PRO A 155 -11.00 -10.91 12.15
CA PRO A 155 -10.82 -9.76 13.03
C PRO A 155 -11.98 -8.78 12.95
N ASP A 156 -12.33 -8.19 14.08
CA ASP A 156 -13.25 -7.08 14.18
C ASP A 156 -12.57 -5.76 13.75
N TYR A 157 -13.37 -4.76 13.39
CA TYR A 157 -12.88 -3.47 12.95
C TYR A 157 -12.74 -2.52 14.14
N ALA A 158 -11.56 -2.42 14.74
CA ALA A 158 -11.32 -1.61 15.93
C ALA A 158 -11.75 -0.14 15.83
N LEU A 159 -11.80 0.42 14.61
CA LEU A 159 -12.29 1.78 14.34
C LEU A 159 -13.83 1.84 14.21
N PHE A 160 -14.53 0.71 14.20
CA PHE A 160 -15.97 0.60 14.10
C PHE A 160 -16.46 -0.75 14.63
N PRO A 161 -16.35 -1.03 15.94
CA PRO A 161 -16.63 -2.33 16.55
C PRO A 161 -18.01 -2.87 16.19
N GLY A 162 -18.13 -4.22 16.13
CA GLY A 162 -19.32 -4.92 15.66
C GLY A 162 -19.40 -5.08 14.14
N GLN A 163 -18.41 -4.59 13.40
CA GLN A 163 -18.24 -4.85 11.97
C GLN A 163 -16.93 -5.59 11.72
N ARG A 164 -16.98 -6.58 10.80
CA ARG A 164 -15.76 -7.29 10.40
C ARG A 164 -14.79 -6.36 9.68
N LEU A 165 -13.49 -6.49 9.96
CA LEU A 165 -12.45 -5.80 9.22
C LEU A 165 -12.40 -6.33 7.77
N SER A 166 -13.08 -5.65 6.87
CA SER A 166 -13.19 -6.01 5.45
C SER A 166 -12.11 -5.36 4.57
N TYR A 167 -11.38 -4.37 5.09
CA TYR A 167 -10.21 -3.80 4.43
C TYR A 167 -9.09 -4.85 4.31
N PRO A 168 -8.31 -4.91 3.20
CA PRO A 168 -7.20 -5.86 3.09
C PRO A 168 -6.14 -5.62 4.17
N PHE A 169 -5.97 -6.55 5.09
CA PHE A 169 -5.17 -6.38 6.30
C PHE A 169 -3.92 -7.27 6.39
N LEU A 170 -3.70 -8.20 5.46
CA LEU A 170 -2.59 -9.16 5.58
C LEU A 170 -1.20 -8.53 5.50
N THR A 171 -1.07 -7.35 4.87
CA THR A 171 0.18 -6.60 4.91
C THR A 171 0.43 -6.03 6.30
N ASP A 172 -0.61 -5.59 6.99
CA ASP A 172 -0.52 -5.07 8.36
C ASP A 172 -0.33 -6.22 9.37
N SER A 173 -0.97 -7.38 9.15
CA SER A 173 -0.74 -8.58 9.98
C SER A 173 0.73 -9.07 9.94
N LEU A 174 1.46 -8.85 8.84
CA LEU A 174 2.90 -9.09 8.79
C LEU A 174 3.66 -8.23 9.81
N SER A 175 3.29 -6.97 9.94
CA SER A 175 3.84 -6.06 10.96
C SER A 175 3.39 -6.46 12.36
N THR A 176 2.12 -6.85 12.53
CA THR A 176 1.62 -7.37 13.82
C THR A 176 2.41 -8.60 14.26
N SER A 177 2.76 -9.51 13.34
CA SER A 177 3.59 -10.68 13.65
C SER A 177 4.97 -10.29 14.21
N LEU A 178 5.61 -9.26 13.64
CA LEU A 178 6.88 -8.76 14.14
C LEU A 178 6.72 -8.01 15.46
N TYR A 179 5.66 -7.21 15.59
CA TYR A 179 5.32 -6.49 16.83
C TYR A 179 5.05 -7.46 17.99
N LEU A 180 4.24 -8.49 17.75
CA LEU A 180 3.98 -9.57 18.71
C LEU A 180 5.29 -10.24 19.16
N MET A 181 6.25 -10.40 18.25
CA MET A 181 7.56 -11.02 18.50
C MET A 181 8.63 -10.05 19.03
N GLY A 182 8.20 -8.89 19.55
CA GLY A 182 9.00 -7.99 20.34
C GLY A 182 9.76 -6.92 19.56
N PHE A 183 9.40 -6.65 18.31
CA PHE A 183 9.78 -5.39 17.67
C PHE A 183 9.00 -4.23 18.32
N SER A 184 9.59 -3.03 18.37
CA SER A 184 8.80 -1.83 18.58
C SER A 184 7.86 -1.60 17.39
N LEU A 185 6.75 -0.89 17.57
CA LEU A 185 5.80 -0.60 16.50
C LEU A 185 6.48 0.06 15.29
N GLU A 186 7.39 1.00 15.55
CA GLU A 186 8.22 1.65 14.53
C GLU A 186 8.96 0.62 13.66
N TRP A 187 9.74 -0.26 14.26
CA TRP A 187 10.54 -1.25 13.51
C TRP A 187 9.69 -2.34 12.88
N ALA A 188 8.56 -2.68 13.47
CA ALA A 188 7.58 -3.58 12.88
C ALA A 188 6.95 -3.02 11.58
N ILE A 189 6.97 -1.71 11.40
CA ILE A 189 6.55 -1.01 10.18
C ILE A 189 7.73 -0.85 9.21
N VAL A 190 8.84 -0.30 9.66
CA VAL A 190 9.99 0.11 8.82
C VAL A 190 10.69 -1.08 8.16
N VAL A 191 10.93 -2.15 8.91
CA VAL A 191 11.67 -3.33 8.40
C VAL A 191 10.95 -4.02 7.24
N PRO A 192 9.69 -4.46 7.39
CA PRO A 192 8.98 -5.09 6.27
C PRO A 192 8.66 -4.09 5.16
N GLY A 193 8.39 -2.82 5.47
CA GLY A 193 8.19 -1.76 4.48
C GLY A 193 9.41 -1.61 3.57
N THR A 194 10.60 -1.45 4.12
CA THR A 194 11.86 -1.33 3.37
C THR A 194 12.14 -2.58 2.53
N LEU A 195 11.92 -3.78 3.09
CA LEU A 195 12.13 -5.04 2.39
C LEU A 195 11.16 -5.17 1.18
N MET A 196 9.88 -4.86 1.36
CA MET A 196 8.90 -4.91 0.29
C MET A 196 9.21 -3.88 -0.82
N MET A 197 9.67 -2.67 -0.48
CA MET A 197 10.13 -1.69 -1.47
C MET A 197 11.30 -2.21 -2.28
N ALA A 198 12.31 -2.78 -1.64
CA ALA A 198 13.47 -3.39 -2.32
C ALA A 198 13.04 -4.53 -3.27
N LEU A 199 12.06 -5.34 -2.86
CA LEU A 199 11.50 -6.40 -3.69
C LEU A 199 10.71 -5.84 -4.88
N CYS A 200 9.98 -4.74 -4.73
CA CYS A 200 9.30 -4.08 -5.83
C CYS A 200 10.29 -3.51 -6.85
N PHE A 201 11.35 -2.81 -6.42
CA PHE A 201 12.39 -2.31 -7.32
C PHE A 201 13.09 -3.45 -8.07
N THR A 202 13.44 -4.51 -7.35
CA THR A 202 14.02 -5.73 -7.92
C THR A 202 13.06 -6.38 -8.92
N GLY A 203 11.79 -6.49 -8.58
CA GLY A 203 10.76 -7.11 -9.40
C GLY A 203 10.54 -6.41 -10.72
N VAL A 204 10.43 -5.09 -10.71
CA VAL A 204 10.31 -4.28 -11.93
C VAL A 204 11.53 -4.48 -12.82
N MET A 205 12.74 -4.52 -12.25
CA MET A 205 13.96 -4.73 -13.02
C MET A 205 14.05 -6.17 -13.59
N VAL A 206 13.62 -7.18 -12.83
CA VAL A 206 13.54 -8.57 -13.32
C VAL A 206 12.51 -8.70 -14.45
N LEU A 207 11.34 -8.08 -14.31
CA LEU A 207 10.32 -8.00 -15.37
C LEU A 207 10.86 -7.30 -16.61
N ALA A 208 11.49 -6.15 -16.47
CA ALA A 208 12.08 -5.39 -17.58
C ALA A 208 13.11 -6.22 -18.35
N ARG A 209 13.91 -7.05 -17.66
CA ARG A 209 14.86 -7.96 -18.31
C ARG A 209 14.19 -8.99 -19.20
N GLU A 210 13.02 -9.51 -18.82
CA GLU A 210 12.31 -10.52 -19.61
C GLU A 210 11.52 -9.90 -20.77
N MET A 211 11.05 -8.66 -20.60
CA MET A 211 10.12 -8.00 -21.52
C MET A 211 10.79 -7.03 -22.48
N THR A 212 11.99 -6.53 -22.17
CA THR A 212 12.68 -5.55 -23.00
C THR A 212 13.95 -6.12 -23.62
N ALA A 213 14.44 -5.46 -24.66
CA ALA A 213 15.66 -5.87 -25.36
C ALA A 213 16.80 -4.88 -25.09
N GLY A 214 17.71 -5.24 -24.20
CA GLY A 214 18.96 -4.50 -24.00
C GLY A 214 19.21 -3.97 -22.60
N LYS A 215 20.49 -3.74 -22.32
CA LYS A 215 20.99 -3.40 -20.98
C LYS A 215 20.46 -2.06 -20.45
N LYS A 216 20.47 -1.04 -21.29
CA LYS A 216 20.06 0.31 -20.91
C LYS A 216 18.53 0.45 -20.82
N THR A 217 17.81 -0.38 -21.58
CA THR A 217 16.35 -0.41 -21.59
C THR A 217 15.77 -0.88 -20.26
N ILE A 218 16.42 -1.86 -19.61
CA ILE A 218 16.02 -2.34 -18.28
C ILE A 218 16.07 -1.19 -17.26
N ILE A 219 17.16 -0.43 -17.24
CA ILE A 219 17.32 0.72 -16.34
C ILE A 219 16.27 1.78 -16.66
N LEU A 220 16.10 2.14 -17.94
CA LEU A 220 15.16 3.16 -18.35
C LEU A 220 13.70 2.79 -18.00
N ALA A 221 13.30 1.54 -18.24
CA ALA A 221 11.96 1.07 -17.88
C ALA A 221 11.70 1.18 -16.37
N THR A 222 12.70 0.83 -15.56
CA THR A 222 12.62 0.93 -14.09
C THR A 222 12.50 2.38 -13.64
N LEU A 223 13.34 3.27 -14.17
CA LEU A 223 13.29 4.69 -13.83
C LEU A 223 12.01 5.37 -14.31
N LEU A 224 11.51 5.02 -15.52
CA LEU A 224 10.22 5.52 -16.03
C LEU A 224 9.05 5.13 -15.13
N PHE A 225 9.08 3.94 -14.54
CA PHE A 225 8.00 3.52 -13.64
C PHE A 225 8.04 4.28 -12.30
N PHE A 226 9.20 4.35 -11.66
CA PHE A 226 9.30 4.90 -10.30
C PHE A 226 9.48 6.42 -10.27
N LEU A 227 10.05 7.02 -11.31
CA LEU A 227 10.46 8.42 -11.31
C LEU A 227 9.81 9.26 -12.41
N ASN A 228 8.80 8.76 -13.14
CA ASN A 228 8.02 9.60 -14.04
C ASN A 228 7.10 10.53 -13.23
N GLY A 229 7.06 11.81 -13.57
CA GLY A 229 6.28 12.81 -12.84
C GLY A 229 5.51 13.81 -13.73
N GLY A 230 5.45 13.58 -15.03
CA GLY A 230 4.75 14.45 -15.96
C GLY A 230 5.33 15.87 -16.04
N LEU A 231 4.49 16.81 -16.44
CA LEU A 231 4.86 18.20 -16.66
C LEU A 231 4.53 19.13 -15.46
N GLY A 232 4.28 18.56 -14.28
CA GLY A 232 3.89 19.33 -13.09
C GLY A 232 4.92 20.39 -12.66
N PHE A 233 6.21 20.18 -12.94
CA PHE A 233 7.25 21.18 -12.67
C PHE A 233 6.99 22.51 -13.36
N LEU A 234 6.32 22.53 -14.52
CA LEU A 234 5.96 23.77 -15.21
C LEU A 234 5.01 24.64 -14.37
N TYR A 235 4.08 23.99 -13.69
CA TYR A 235 3.13 24.66 -12.78
C TYR A 235 3.82 25.04 -11.47
N ASN A 236 4.71 24.21 -10.98
CA ASN A 236 5.46 24.48 -9.77
C ASN A 236 6.38 25.71 -9.90
N PHE A 237 6.94 25.93 -11.09
CA PHE A 237 7.75 27.11 -11.41
C PHE A 237 6.92 28.26 -12.01
N ASP A 238 5.59 28.18 -12.01
CA ASP A 238 4.66 29.12 -12.63
C ASP A 238 4.87 29.33 -14.14
N LEU A 239 5.57 28.42 -14.82
CA LEU A 239 5.87 28.55 -16.25
C LEU A 239 4.65 28.25 -17.13
N ALA A 240 3.62 27.57 -16.61
CA ALA A 240 2.38 27.25 -17.33
C ALA A 240 1.22 28.20 -17.01
N GLY A 241 1.33 29.02 -15.97
CA GLY A 241 0.21 29.83 -15.44
C GLY A 241 -0.01 31.18 -16.15
N GLY A 242 0.96 31.70 -16.87
CA GLY A 242 0.83 32.96 -17.67
C GLY A 242 0.52 34.22 -16.84
N THR A 243 0.60 34.18 -15.54
CA THR A 243 0.20 35.28 -14.64
C THR A 243 1.37 36.14 -14.18
N VAL A 244 2.61 35.78 -14.56
CA VAL A 244 3.81 36.42 -14.02
C VAL A 244 4.47 37.33 -15.01
N ASN A 245 4.59 38.60 -14.64
CA ASN A 245 5.27 39.62 -15.43
C ASN A 245 6.80 39.40 -15.56
N ASN A 246 7.38 38.54 -14.68
CA ASN A 246 8.81 38.21 -14.70
C ASN A 246 9.01 36.71 -14.37
N PRO A 247 8.97 35.84 -15.41
CA PRO A 247 9.12 34.40 -15.21
C PRO A 247 10.49 34.00 -14.61
N PHE A 248 11.57 34.75 -14.87
CA PHE A 248 12.88 34.44 -14.27
C PHE A 248 12.93 34.76 -12.76
N GLY A 249 12.31 35.85 -12.31
CA GLY A 249 12.17 36.16 -10.89
C GLY A 249 11.44 35.05 -10.15
N THR A 250 10.31 34.61 -10.68
CA THR A 250 9.51 33.53 -10.09
C THR A 250 10.29 32.21 -10.05
N VAL A 251 11.01 31.85 -11.08
CA VAL A 251 11.84 30.61 -11.06
C VAL A 251 12.90 30.67 -9.96
N ILE A 252 13.55 31.81 -9.75
CA ILE A 252 14.55 31.98 -8.69
C ILE A 252 13.90 31.88 -7.31
N GLU A 253 12.76 32.52 -7.11
CA GLU A 253 11.99 32.42 -5.86
C GLU A 253 11.59 30.99 -5.56
N ARG A 254 11.06 30.25 -6.54
CA ARG A 254 10.71 28.84 -6.40
C ARG A 254 11.93 27.96 -6.12
N ILE A 255 13.09 28.23 -6.72
CA ILE A 255 14.32 27.51 -6.39
C ILE A 255 14.71 27.74 -4.93
N ARG A 256 14.56 28.95 -4.40
CA ARG A 256 14.81 29.23 -2.98
C ARG A 256 13.84 28.47 -2.08
N GLU A 257 12.54 28.50 -2.35
CA GLU A 257 11.53 27.74 -1.61
C GLU A 257 11.84 26.23 -1.63
N ILE A 258 12.28 25.69 -2.76
CA ILE A 258 12.69 24.29 -2.88
C ILE A 258 13.90 23.99 -1.98
N LEU A 259 14.88 24.87 -1.94
CA LEU A 259 16.06 24.72 -1.09
C LEU A 259 15.72 24.87 0.40
N ASP A 260 14.77 25.76 0.73
CA ASP A 260 14.27 25.97 2.09
C ASP A 260 13.32 24.85 2.55
N GLY A 261 12.87 23.99 1.62
CA GLY A 261 12.28 22.71 1.95
C GLY A 261 10.77 22.60 1.86
N TYR A 262 10.00 23.66 1.65
CA TYR A 262 8.53 23.55 1.60
C TYR A 262 7.90 24.20 0.38
N TYR A 263 7.24 23.41 -0.47
CA TYR A 263 6.57 23.88 -1.69
C TYR A 263 5.46 22.86 -2.11
N ALA A 264 4.57 23.29 -3.01
CA ALA A 264 3.49 22.43 -3.49
C ALA A 264 4.03 21.21 -4.25
N THR A 265 3.39 20.06 -4.08
CA THR A 265 3.81 18.79 -4.69
C THR A 265 3.64 18.84 -6.22
N PRO A 266 4.71 18.73 -7.02
CA PRO A 266 4.61 18.89 -8.49
C PRO A 266 3.83 17.77 -9.17
N THR A 267 3.70 16.61 -8.56
CA THR A 267 3.01 15.45 -9.15
C THR A 267 1.56 15.30 -8.70
N ASN A 268 1.17 15.99 -7.62
CA ASN A 268 -0.19 15.88 -7.08
C ASN A 268 -0.71 17.25 -6.58
N GLN A 269 -1.33 18.00 -7.49
CA GLN A 269 -2.04 19.24 -7.20
C GLN A 269 -3.42 19.21 -7.88
N PRO A 270 -4.44 18.63 -7.20
CA PRO A 270 -5.78 18.50 -7.77
C PRO A 270 -6.39 19.86 -8.12
N THR A 271 -6.21 20.83 -7.25
CA THR A 271 -6.72 22.20 -7.40
C THR A 271 -5.57 23.19 -7.31
N PRO A 272 -5.46 24.15 -8.24
CA PRO A 272 -6.34 24.38 -9.38
C PRO A 272 -5.94 23.64 -10.66
N TYR A 273 -4.81 22.90 -10.67
CA TYR A 273 -4.15 22.48 -11.91
C TYR A 273 -4.55 21.10 -12.42
N ASN A 274 -5.35 20.33 -11.68
CA ASN A 274 -5.72 18.96 -12.02
C ASN A 274 -4.50 18.04 -12.31
N LEU A 275 -3.45 18.20 -11.49
CA LEU A 275 -2.28 17.31 -11.47
C LEU A 275 -2.60 16.13 -10.55
N ARG A 276 -2.60 14.92 -11.11
CA ARG A 276 -3.13 13.71 -10.46
C ARG A 276 -2.22 12.49 -10.61
N TRP A 277 -0.99 12.69 -11.09
CA TRP A 277 -0.03 11.61 -11.31
C TRP A 277 1.00 11.57 -10.19
N SER A 278 0.57 11.05 -9.06
CA SER A 278 1.38 10.95 -7.84
C SER A 278 2.67 10.18 -8.04
N ASN A 279 3.72 10.55 -7.31
CA ASN A 279 4.97 9.82 -7.34
C ASN A 279 4.80 8.42 -6.74
N VAL A 280 5.27 7.40 -7.45
CA VAL A 280 5.11 5.99 -7.07
C VAL A 280 5.78 5.68 -5.73
N ILE A 281 6.93 6.28 -5.43
CA ILE A 281 7.68 6.02 -4.19
C ILE A 281 7.06 6.80 -3.03
N ALA A 282 7.05 8.15 -3.13
CA ALA A 282 6.68 9.02 -2.03
C ALA A 282 5.17 8.97 -1.71
N ASP A 283 4.32 9.04 -2.75
CA ASP A 283 2.88 9.23 -2.56
C ASP A 283 2.08 7.91 -2.52
N LEU A 284 2.67 6.78 -2.96
CA LEU A 284 1.98 5.50 -3.05
C LEU A 284 2.64 4.40 -2.19
N MET A 285 3.92 4.09 -2.42
CA MET A 285 4.55 2.94 -1.75
C MET A 285 4.90 3.23 -0.29
N VAL A 286 5.27 4.47 0.05
CA VAL A 286 5.61 4.83 1.43
C VAL A 286 4.37 4.89 2.32
N PRO A 287 3.27 5.60 1.94
CA PRO A 287 2.10 5.74 2.82
C PRO A 287 1.16 4.53 2.79
N GLN A 288 0.98 3.88 1.64
CA GLN A 288 -0.06 2.86 1.45
C GLN A 288 0.50 1.44 1.60
N ARG A 289 0.45 0.92 2.82
CA ARG A 289 1.02 -0.39 3.16
C ARG A 289 0.40 -1.55 2.39
N THR A 290 -0.92 -1.57 2.23
CA THR A 290 -1.61 -2.62 1.47
C THR A 290 -1.27 -2.59 -0.01
N LEU A 291 -1.10 -1.40 -0.60
CA LEU A 291 -0.62 -1.24 -1.97
C LEU A 291 0.81 -1.79 -2.11
N LEU A 292 1.70 -1.42 -1.18
CA LEU A 292 3.09 -1.90 -1.18
C LEU A 292 3.17 -3.42 -1.09
N GLY A 293 2.43 -4.03 -0.15
CA GLY A 293 2.31 -5.49 -0.04
C GLY A 293 1.73 -6.11 -1.31
N GLY A 294 0.65 -5.53 -1.84
CA GLY A 294 0.02 -5.98 -3.08
C GLY A 294 0.95 -5.93 -4.29
N TRP A 295 1.73 -4.87 -4.45
CA TRP A 295 2.69 -4.78 -5.56
C TRP A 295 3.88 -5.72 -5.37
N CYS A 296 4.37 -5.88 -4.14
CA CYS A 296 5.38 -6.88 -3.82
C CYS A 296 4.92 -8.30 -4.22
N MET A 297 3.63 -8.60 -4.10
CA MET A 297 3.05 -9.91 -4.41
C MET A 297 2.57 -10.05 -5.88
N VAL A 298 2.10 -9.00 -6.53
CA VAL A 298 1.60 -9.08 -7.92
C VAL A 298 2.74 -9.09 -8.95
N LEU A 299 3.89 -8.47 -8.66
CA LEU A 299 5.05 -8.49 -9.56
C LEU A 299 5.58 -9.92 -9.84
N PRO A 300 5.72 -10.82 -8.84
CA PRO A 300 5.95 -12.24 -9.07
C PRO A 300 4.88 -12.91 -9.94
N CYS A 301 3.61 -12.56 -9.74
CA CYS A 301 2.53 -13.07 -10.57
C CYS A 301 2.66 -12.63 -12.04
N PHE A 302 2.95 -11.36 -12.30
CA PHE A 302 3.23 -10.88 -13.66
C PHE A 302 4.44 -11.60 -14.27
N TYR A 303 5.53 -11.77 -13.51
CA TYR A 303 6.69 -12.51 -13.99
C TYR A 303 6.33 -13.95 -14.40
N LEU A 304 5.61 -14.67 -13.55
CA LEU A 304 5.17 -16.04 -13.82
C LEU A 304 4.18 -16.07 -14.99
N LEU A 305 3.23 -15.13 -15.06
CA LEU A 305 2.28 -15.00 -16.15
C LEU A 305 3.01 -14.83 -17.50
N PHE A 306 3.86 -13.82 -17.62
CA PHE A 306 4.58 -13.52 -18.85
C PHE A 306 5.54 -14.62 -19.27
N THR A 307 6.18 -15.31 -18.32
CA THR A 307 7.14 -16.39 -18.65
C THR A 307 6.50 -17.75 -18.89
N SER A 308 5.34 -18.03 -18.30
CA SER A 308 4.62 -19.31 -18.51
C SER A 308 3.83 -19.33 -19.81
N PHE A 309 3.40 -18.16 -20.27
CA PHE A 309 2.55 -17.98 -21.46
C PHE A 309 3.29 -17.36 -22.66
N ALA A 310 4.62 -17.22 -22.59
CA ALA A 310 5.42 -16.67 -23.67
C ALA A 310 5.33 -17.56 -24.94
N PRO A 311 4.83 -17.06 -26.10
CA PRO A 311 4.68 -17.89 -27.30
C PRO A 311 6.02 -18.39 -27.87
N GLU A 312 7.07 -17.57 -27.73
CA GLU A 312 8.41 -17.83 -28.30
C GLU A 312 9.28 -18.76 -27.45
N LYS A 313 8.99 -18.88 -26.14
CA LYS A 313 9.82 -19.61 -25.17
C LYS A 313 8.94 -20.39 -24.20
N ARG A 314 8.11 -21.29 -24.74
CA ARG A 314 7.24 -22.12 -23.90
C ARG A 314 8.07 -23.02 -23.00
N PRO A 315 7.78 -23.04 -21.69
CA PRO A 315 8.40 -24.01 -20.80
C PRO A 315 7.99 -25.45 -21.22
N ALA A 316 8.87 -26.43 -20.92
CA ALA A 316 8.48 -27.83 -21.02
C ALA A 316 7.25 -28.12 -20.13
N PHE A 317 6.42 -29.10 -20.50
CA PHE A 317 5.13 -29.38 -19.87
C PHE A 317 5.20 -29.43 -18.34
N ALA A 318 6.14 -30.21 -17.78
CA ALA A 318 6.32 -30.32 -16.34
C ALA A 318 6.75 -29.00 -15.66
N GLN A 319 7.57 -28.19 -16.33
CA GLN A 319 7.96 -26.87 -15.83
C GLN A 319 6.77 -25.88 -15.89
N ARG A 320 5.96 -25.98 -16.94
CA ARG A 320 4.78 -25.16 -17.10
C ARG A 320 3.76 -25.44 -16.01
N ILE A 321 3.52 -26.71 -15.66
CA ILE A 321 2.65 -27.08 -14.52
C ILE A 321 3.11 -26.39 -13.25
N ARG A 322 4.42 -26.46 -12.91
CA ARG A 322 4.94 -25.83 -11.68
C ARG A 322 4.81 -24.32 -11.70
N GLN A 323 5.15 -23.68 -12.82
CA GLN A 323 5.06 -22.22 -12.94
C GLN A 323 3.61 -21.74 -12.89
N THR A 324 2.71 -22.39 -13.63
CA THR A 324 1.29 -22.04 -13.68
C THR A 324 0.58 -22.37 -12.36
N GLY A 325 0.92 -23.49 -11.73
CA GLY A 325 0.40 -23.85 -10.41
C GLY A 325 0.84 -22.86 -9.32
N LEU A 326 2.12 -22.47 -9.32
CA LEU A 326 2.61 -21.46 -8.40
C LEU A 326 1.94 -20.10 -8.64
N LEU A 327 1.78 -19.69 -9.91
CA LEU A 327 1.04 -18.48 -10.28
C LEU A 327 -0.40 -18.53 -9.78
N ALA A 328 -1.09 -19.67 -9.96
CA ALA A 328 -2.50 -19.82 -9.57
C ALA A 328 -2.71 -19.67 -8.05
N VAL A 329 -1.88 -20.36 -7.27
CA VAL A 329 -1.93 -20.27 -5.80
C VAL A 329 -1.58 -18.87 -5.32
N TRP A 330 -0.54 -18.27 -5.89
CA TRP A 330 -0.10 -16.93 -5.52
C TRP A 330 -1.15 -15.87 -5.87
N ALA A 331 -1.73 -15.94 -7.08
CA ALA A 331 -2.81 -15.06 -7.50
C ALA A 331 -4.05 -15.18 -6.59
N GLY A 332 -4.43 -16.42 -6.24
CA GLY A 332 -5.55 -16.69 -5.34
C GLY A 332 -5.35 -16.16 -3.92
N ALA A 333 -4.11 -15.89 -3.52
CA ALA A 333 -3.78 -15.34 -2.20
C ALA A 333 -3.80 -13.80 -2.13
N LEU A 334 -4.06 -13.09 -3.24
CA LEU A 334 -3.94 -11.63 -3.31
C LEU A 334 -5.07 -10.82 -2.65
N PRO A 335 -6.35 -11.22 -2.65
CA PRO A 335 -7.45 -10.30 -2.29
C PRO A 335 -7.31 -9.65 -0.91
N LEU A 336 -7.02 -10.41 0.16
CA LEU A 336 -6.81 -9.86 1.51
C LEU A 336 -5.46 -9.17 1.71
N ILE A 337 -4.56 -9.23 0.71
CA ILE A 337 -3.33 -8.42 0.69
C ILE A 337 -3.63 -7.09 -0.03
N HIS A 338 -4.22 -7.16 -1.25
CA HIS A 338 -4.59 -5.99 -2.04
C HIS A 338 -5.53 -6.35 -3.19
N THR A 339 -6.81 -6.11 -3.03
CA THR A 339 -7.87 -6.45 -4.00
C THR A 339 -7.62 -5.86 -5.38
N HIS A 340 -7.12 -4.61 -5.47
CA HIS A 340 -6.81 -3.97 -6.76
C HIS A 340 -5.69 -4.70 -7.52
N SER A 341 -4.68 -5.23 -6.83
CA SER A 341 -3.64 -6.04 -7.48
C SER A 341 -4.19 -7.35 -8.06
N PHE A 342 -5.12 -7.99 -7.36
CA PHE A 342 -5.82 -9.17 -7.87
C PHE A 342 -6.64 -8.84 -9.12
N LEU A 343 -7.42 -7.76 -9.09
CA LEU A 343 -8.21 -7.29 -10.24
C LEU A 343 -7.31 -6.94 -11.44
N ALA A 344 -6.23 -6.20 -11.21
CA ALA A 344 -5.27 -5.86 -12.27
C ALA A 344 -4.64 -7.10 -12.92
N LEU A 345 -4.28 -8.10 -12.11
CA LEU A 345 -3.74 -9.37 -12.62
C LEU A 345 -4.78 -10.12 -13.47
N GLY A 346 -6.03 -10.18 -13.02
CA GLY A 346 -7.14 -10.77 -13.74
C GLY A 346 -7.38 -10.10 -15.10
N LEU A 347 -7.48 -8.77 -15.11
CA LEU A 347 -7.66 -7.96 -16.32
C LEU A 347 -6.48 -8.10 -17.29
N CYS A 348 -5.24 -8.08 -16.78
CA CYS A 348 -4.04 -8.31 -17.58
C CYS A 348 -4.05 -9.70 -18.22
N SER A 349 -4.39 -10.72 -17.43
CA SER A 349 -4.49 -12.11 -17.91
C SER A 349 -5.56 -12.25 -19.01
N LEU A 350 -6.70 -11.59 -18.85
CA LEU A 350 -7.76 -11.55 -19.85
C LEU A 350 -7.27 -10.92 -21.17
N GLY A 351 -6.63 -9.76 -21.10
CA GLY A 351 -6.11 -9.09 -22.29
C GLY A 351 -5.04 -9.91 -23.03
N MET A 352 -4.13 -10.52 -22.27
CA MET A 352 -3.12 -11.43 -22.82
C MET A 352 -3.74 -12.68 -23.44
N MET A 353 -4.73 -13.28 -22.76
CA MET A 353 -5.44 -14.45 -23.26
C MET A 353 -6.13 -14.17 -24.59
N VAL A 354 -6.84 -13.04 -24.69
CA VAL A 354 -7.51 -12.62 -25.93
C VAL A 354 -6.48 -12.40 -27.05
N TYR A 355 -5.36 -11.73 -26.75
CA TYR A 355 -4.29 -11.53 -27.73
C TYR A 355 -3.71 -12.87 -28.23
N ASP A 356 -3.39 -13.78 -27.31
CA ASP A 356 -2.81 -15.10 -27.62
C ASP A 356 -3.81 -15.97 -28.39
N LEU A 357 -5.12 -15.93 -28.10
CA LEU A 357 -6.16 -16.62 -28.87
C LEU A 357 -6.24 -16.17 -30.34
N ILE A 358 -5.93 -14.90 -30.59
CA ILE A 358 -5.96 -14.36 -31.98
C ILE A 358 -4.66 -14.67 -32.72
N HIS A 359 -3.50 -14.61 -32.05
CA HIS A 359 -2.20 -14.61 -32.71
C HIS A 359 -1.38 -15.89 -32.52
N ASP A 360 -1.68 -16.73 -31.50
CA ASP A 360 -0.92 -17.94 -31.23
C ASP A 360 -1.42 -19.13 -32.06
N LYS A 361 -0.50 -19.89 -32.67
CA LYS A 361 -0.82 -21.11 -33.42
C LYS A 361 -1.41 -22.22 -32.54
N GLU A 362 -0.98 -22.31 -31.29
CA GLU A 362 -1.47 -23.29 -30.31
C GLU A 362 -2.52 -22.68 -29.36
N ARG A 363 -3.34 -21.77 -29.85
CA ARG A 363 -4.32 -20.99 -29.10
C ARG A 363 -5.19 -21.79 -28.14
N TRP A 364 -5.66 -22.99 -28.57
CA TRP A 364 -6.53 -23.82 -27.73
C TRP A 364 -5.79 -24.44 -26.54
N SER A 365 -4.52 -24.86 -26.73
CA SER A 365 -3.66 -25.29 -25.65
C SER A 365 -3.37 -24.13 -24.66
N GLN A 366 -3.13 -22.94 -25.21
CA GLN A 366 -2.95 -21.75 -24.37
C GLN A 366 -4.20 -21.45 -23.54
N LEU A 367 -5.39 -21.49 -24.14
CA LEU A 367 -6.65 -21.26 -23.44
C LEU A 367 -6.82 -22.23 -22.26
N GLN A 368 -6.53 -23.51 -22.44
CA GLN A 368 -6.62 -24.51 -21.37
C GLN A 368 -5.73 -24.14 -20.17
N TRP A 369 -4.53 -23.63 -20.39
CA TRP A 369 -3.63 -23.19 -19.35
C TRP A 369 -4.12 -21.92 -18.66
N TYR A 370 -4.65 -20.94 -19.41
CA TYR A 370 -5.27 -19.76 -18.81
C TYR A 370 -6.48 -20.12 -17.95
N LEU A 371 -7.33 -21.02 -18.42
CA LEU A 371 -8.50 -21.50 -17.67
C LEU A 371 -8.07 -22.26 -16.40
N ALA A 372 -7.10 -23.19 -16.51
CA ALA A 372 -6.60 -23.93 -15.34
C ALA A 372 -6.04 -22.99 -14.26
N TYR A 373 -5.22 -22.02 -14.68
CA TYR A 373 -4.72 -20.98 -13.78
C TYR A 373 -5.87 -20.17 -13.18
N GLY A 374 -6.76 -19.66 -14.02
CA GLY A 374 -7.84 -18.77 -13.60
C GLY A 374 -8.82 -19.44 -12.64
N VAL A 375 -9.22 -20.68 -12.91
CA VAL A 375 -10.14 -21.44 -12.04
C VAL A 375 -9.54 -21.64 -10.65
N ILE A 376 -8.27 -22.06 -10.56
CA ILE A 376 -7.61 -22.26 -9.25
C ILE A 376 -7.51 -20.92 -8.51
N ALA A 377 -7.09 -19.85 -9.20
CA ALA A 377 -6.99 -18.52 -8.59
C ALA A 377 -8.35 -18.03 -8.05
N VAL A 378 -9.42 -18.19 -8.84
CA VAL A 378 -10.79 -17.80 -8.42
C VAL A 378 -11.28 -18.64 -7.26
N VAL A 379 -11.09 -19.95 -7.26
CA VAL A 379 -11.51 -20.84 -6.16
C VAL A 379 -10.83 -20.44 -4.84
N LEU A 380 -9.52 -20.15 -4.88
CA LEU A 380 -8.77 -19.73 -3.68
C LEU A 380 -9.10 -18.30 -3.24
N SER A 381 -9.45 -17.40 -4.16
CA SER A 381 -9.81 -16.02 -3.85
C SER A 381 -11.28 -15.86 -3.41
N ALA A 382 -12.17 -16.77 -3.81
CA ALA A 382 -13.61 -16.66 -3.58
C ALA A 382 -13.97 -16.49 -2.10
N PRO A 383 -13.45 -17.26 -1.13
CA PRO A 383 -13.76 -17.05 0.29
C PRO A 383 -13.35 -15.64 0.77
N GLN A 384 -12.19 -15.15 0.32
CA GLN A 384 -11.69 -13.83 0.69
C GLN A 384 -12.59 -12.72 0.13
N LEU A 385 -13.00 -12.85 -1.13
CA LEU A 385 -13.88 -11.86 -1.77
C LEU A 385 -15.28 -11.88 -1.17
N ILE A 386 -15.86 -13.06 -0.96
CA ILE A 386 -17.24 -13.20 -0.48
C ILE A 386 -17.34 -12.78 0.98
N CYS A 387 -16.44 -13.27 1.84
CA CYS A 387 -16.54 -13.05 3.28
C CYS A 387 -15.99 -11.70 3.75
N PHE A 388 -15.23 -10.98 2.92
CA PHE A 388 -14.64 -9.70 3.29
C PHE A 388 -14.99 -8.61 2.26
N THR A 389 -14.45 -8.65 1.05
CA THR A 389 -14.60 -7.56 0.07
C THR A 389 -16.07 -7.30 -0.31
N PHE A 390 -16.83 -8.33 -0.61
CA PHE A 390 -18.24 -8.16 -1.03
C PHE A 390 -19.15 -7.78 0.13
N GLU A 391 -18.85 -8.23 1.34
CA GLU A 391 -19.56 -7.78 2.53
C GLU A 391 -19.48 -6.26 2.65
N GLN A 392 -18.28 -5.68 2.55
CA GLN A 392 -18.06 -4.24 2.53
C GLN A 392 -18.82 -3.54 1.39
N VAL A 393 -18.76 -4.10 0.17
CA VAL A 393 -19.41 -3.53 -1.02
C VAL A 393 -20.94 -3.52 -0.88
N PHE A 394 -21.55 -4.56 -0.31
CA PHE A 394 -22.99 -4.69 -0.22
C PHE A 394 -23.59 -4.00 1.01
N GLN A 395 -22.88 -3.90 2.11
CA GLN A 395 -23.31 -3.13 3.29
C GLN A 395 -23.33 -1.62 3.04
N GLY A 396 -22.41 -1.12 2.23
CA GLY A 396 -22.32 0.30 1.85
C GLY A 396 -23.45 0.85 0.99
N THR A 397 -24.44 0.04 0.61
CA THR A 397 -25.56 0.47 -0.26
C THR A 397 -26.57 1.40 0.43
N GLY A 398 -26.56 1.47 1.77
CA GLY A 398 -27.48 2.35 2.53
C GLY A 398 -27.11 3.84 2.48
N SER A 399 -25.84 4.18 2.27
CA SER A 399 -25.34 5.57 2.32
C SER A 399 -25.29 6.30 0.96
N GLY A 400 -25.83 5.74 -0.11
CA GLY A 400 -25.72 6.29 -1.47
C GLY A 400 -24.36 6.11 -2.14
N ASN A 401 -23.43 5.43 -1.47
CA ASN A 401 -22.08 5.16 -1.96
C ASN A 401 -22.05 3.85 -2.75
N SER A 402 -22.25 3.90 -4.06
CA SER A 402 -22.05 2.74 -4.91
C SER A 402 -20.56 2.51 -5.16
N PHE A 403 -20.05 1.31 -4.79
CA PHE A 403 -18.69 0.89 -5.09
C PHE A 403 -18.45 0.71 -6.58
N LEU A 404 -19.44 0.27 -7.34
CA LEU A 404 -19.31 0.05 -8.78
C LEU A 404 -20.21 0.98 -9.53
N GLN A 405 -19.63 1.99 -10.19
CA GLN A 405 -20.37 2.94 -11.00
C GLN A 405 -19.67 3.19 -12.33
N PHE A 406 -20.46 3.45 -13.38
CA PHE A 406 -19.92 4.00 -14.60
C PHE A 406 -19.35 5.40 -14.32
N TRP A 407 -18.09 5.61 -14.68
CA TRP A 407 -17.39 6.87 -14.44
C TRP A 407 -16.36 7.12 -15.55
N PRO A 408 -16.67 7.97 -16.54
CA PRO A 408 -15.78 8.17 -17.68
C PRO A 408 -14.58 9.05 -17.33
N ASN A 409 -13.41 8.70 -17.86
CA ASN A 409 -12.19 9.49 -17.80
C ASN A 409 -11.64 9.73 -16.38
N TRP A 410 -11.70 8.69 -15.54
CA TRP A 410 -11.07 8.67 -14.20
C TRP A 410 -11.27 9.99 -13.43
N VAL A 411 -10.21 10.54 -12.79
CA VAL A 411 -10.25 11.79 -11.99
C VAL A 411 -10.33 13.07 -12.83
N ASN A 412 -10.25 12.98 -14.14
CA ASN A 412 -10.43 14.14 -15.02
C ASN A 412 -11.89 14.57 -15.13
N SER A 413 -12.83 13.67 -14.88
CA SER A 413 -14.25 13.99 -14.85
C SER A 413 -14.77 14.31 -13.46
N TYR A 414 -15.90 14.98 -13.44
CA TYR A 414 -16.73 15.20 -12.27
C TYR A 414 -18.20 15.21 -12.71
N GLU A 415 -19.09 14.88 -11.79
CA GLU A 415 -20.52 14.92 -12.02
C GLU A 415 -21.08 16.26 -11.57
N SER A 416 -21.90 16.87 -12.43
CA SER A 416 -22.62 18.12 -12.16
C SER A 416 -24.02 18.01 -12.74
N ASN A 417 -25.06 18.13 -11.91
CA ASN A 417 -26.48 18.04 -12.29
C ASN A 417 -26.86 16.76 -13.06
N GLY A 418 -26.22 15.61 -12.72
CA GLY A 418 -26.47 14.32 -13.37
C GLY A 418 -25.74 14.13 -14.72
N GLU A 419 -24.93 15.08 -15.13
CA GLU A 419 -24.10 15.00 -16.34
C GLU A 419 -22.61 14.96 -16.00
N PHE A 420 -21.83 14.25 -16.81
CA PHE A 420 -20.37 14.24 -16.68
C PHE A 420 -19.75 15.44 -17.41
N ALA A 421 -18.92 16.19 -16.69
CA ALA A 421 -18.07 17.22 -17.25
C ALA A 421 -16.59 16.86 -17.06
N PHE A 422 -15.71 17.43 -17.89
CA PHE A 422 -14.28 17.13 -17.90
C PHE A 422 -13.51 18.41 -17.54
N ARG A 423 -12.53 18.28 -16.66
CA ARG A 423 -11.66 19.39 -16.22
C ARG A 423 -10.69 19.82 -17.33
N ASP A 424 -10.14 18.83 -18.04
CA ASP A 424 -9.19 19.01 -19.15
C ASP A 424 -9.63 18.21 -20.37
N LEU A 425 -9.16 18.61 -21.56
CA LEU A 425 -9.24 17.75 -22.75
C LEU A 425 -8.49 16.45 -22.49
N TYR A 426 -9.02 15.32 -22.92
CA TYR A 426 -8.50 13.96 -22.64
C TYR A 426 -7.00 13.82 -22.90
N CYS A 427 -6.55 14.14 -24.11
CA CYS A 427 -5.12 14.05 -24.47
C CYS A 427 -4.25 15.01 -23.66
N TRP A 428 -4.77 16.20 -23.34
CA TRP A 428 -4.06 17.21 -22.55
C TRP A 428 -3.91 16.75 -21.10
N PHE A 429 -4.96 16.15 -20.52
CA PHE A 429 -4.90 15.59 -19.18
C PHE A 429 -3.74 14.59 -19.05
N TYR A 430 -3.65 13.60 -19.94
CA TYR A 430 -2.59 12.61 -19.88
C TYR A 430 -1.21 13.16 -20.26
N LEU A 431 -1.14 14.09 -21.21
CA LEU A 431 0.13 14.74 -21.53
C LEU A 431 0.65 15.58 -20.37
N LYS A 432 -0.21 16.28 -19.66
CA LYS A 432 0.15 17.07 -18.47
C LYS A 432 0.61 16.17 -17.31
N ASN A 433 -0.11 15.07 -17.06
CA ASN A 433 0.08 14.19 -15.93
C ASN A 433 1.19 13.16 -16.14
N ILE A 434 1.24 12.48 -17.26
CA ILE A 434 2.27 11.48 -17.58
C ILE A 434 3.48 12.13 -18.30
N GLY A 435 3.22 13.18 -19.06
CA GLY A 435 4.26 13.90 -19.80
C GLY A 435 4.63 13.24 -21.13
N LEU A 436 5.87 13.47 -21.56
CA LEU A 436 6.39 12.95 -22.82
C LEU A 436 6.26 11.42 -22.99
N PRO A 437 6.38 10.60 -21.94
CA PRO A 437 6.20 9.14 -22.06
C PRO A 437 4.82 8.72 -22.58
N PHE A 438 3.77 9.52 -22.38
CA PHE A 438 2.46 9.27 -22.96
C PHE A 438 2.49 9.37 -24.50
N LEU A 439 3.11 10.41 -25.05
CA LEU A 439 3.29 10.56 -26.51
C LEU A 439 4.20 9.46 -27.07
N MET A 440 5.27 9.12 -26.34
CA MET A 440 6.20 8.04 -26.75
C MET A 440 5.50 6.70 -26.81
N LEU A 441 4.56 6.41 -25.88
CA LEU A 441 3.75 5.20 -25.90
C LEU A 441 2.88 5.14 -27.17
N ILE A 442 2.18 6.23 -27.49
CA ILE A 442 1.34 6.30 -28.70
C ILE A 442 2.20 6.04 -29.93
N LEU A 443 3.35 6.70 -30.08
CA LEU A 443 4.25 6.50 -31.21
C LEU A 443 4.81 5.07 -31.27
N ALA A 444 5.16 4.47 -30.13
CA ALA A 444 5.64 3.09 -30.06
C ALA A 444 4.59 2.06 -30.54
N LEU A 445 3.31 2.31 -30.25
CA LEU A 445 2.22 1.41 -30.66
C LEU A 445 1.94 1.48 -32.16
N PHE A 446 2.19 2.62 -32.83
CA PHE A 446 2.10 2.74 -34.28
C PHE A 446 3.15 1.91 -35.04
N GLU A 447 4.30 1.60 -34.42
CA GLU A 447 5.38 0.82 -35.06
C GLU A 447 5.05 -0.69 -35.21
N ARG A 448 3.90 -1.16 -34.72
CA ARG A 448 3.39 -2.51 -34.89
C ARG A 448 4.30 -3.64 -34.41
N ASN A 449 5.17 -3.40 -33.39
CA ASN A 449 5.99 -4.44 -32.78
C ASN A 449 5.09 -5.47 -32.05
N PRO A 450 5.16 -6.78 -32.38
CA PRO A 450 4.29 -7.80 -31.75
C PRO A 450 4.47 -7.89 -30.24
N LYS A 451 5.69 -7.71 -29.70
CA LYS A 451 5.95 -7.71 -28.25
C LYS A 451 5.27 -6.55 -27.57
N HIS A 452 5.40 -5.34 -28.13
CA HIS A 452 4.73 -4.15 -27.62
C HIS A 452 3.22 -4.31 -27.62
N ARG A 453 2.65 -4.88 -28.68
CA ARG A 453 1.21 -5.13 -28.79
C ARG A 453 0.72 -6.14 -27.76
N ARG A 454 1.49 -7.21 -27.50
CA ARG A 454 1.13 -8.21 -26.49
C ARG A 454 1.19 -7.61 -25.07
N LEU A 455 2.21 -6.81 -24.76
CA LEU A 455 2.29 -6.08 -23.49
C LEU A 455 1.12 -5.11 -23.33
N PHE A 456 0.83 -4.35 -24.39
CA PHE A 456 -0.28 -3.40 -24.37
C PHE A 456 -1.64 -4.09 -24.30
N ALA A 457 -1.81 -5.26 -24.89
CA ALA A 457 -3.02 -6.07 -24.76
C ALA A 457 -3.27 -6.47 -23.29
N GLY A 458 -2.20 -6.75 -22.53
CA GLY A 458 -2.32 -6.94 -21.07
C GLY A 458 -2.67 -5.67 -20.31
N ALA A 459 -2.16 -4.50 -20.72
CA ALA A 459 -2.43 -3.22 -20.09
C ALA A 459 -3.83 -2.66 -20.42
N LEU A 460 -4.30 -2.88 -21.64
CA LEU A 460 -5.51 -2.25 -22.17
C LEU A 460 -6.79 -2.51 -21.35
N PRO A 461 -7.12 -3.74 -20.91
CA PRO A 461 -8.32 -3.96 -20.10
C PRO A 461 -8.24 -3.23 -18.74
N ILE A 462 -7.04 -3.08 -18.17
CA ILE A 462 -6.86 -2.33 -16.93
C ILE A 462 -7.13 -0.84 -17.20
N ILE A 463 -6.56 -0.28 -18.27
CA ILE A 463 -6.79 1.11 -18.67
C ILE A 463 -8.27 1.36 -18.89
N LEU A 464 -8.95 0.49 -19.68
CA LEU A 464 -10.39 0.63 -19.93
C LEU A 464 -11.22 0.54 -18.64
N ALA A 465 -10.85 -0.35 -17.72
CA ALA A 465 -11.52 -0.45 -16.43
C ALA A 465 -11.39 0.85 -15.61
N VAL A 466 -10.19 1.43 -15.54
CA VAL A 466 -9.95 2.70 -14.85
C VAL A 466 -10.68 3.86 -15.51
N GLU A 467 -10.72 3.88 -16.83
CA GLU A 467 -11.36 4.93 -17.63
C GLU A 467 -12.88 4.92 -17.60
N LEU A 468 -13.49 3.80 -17.27
CA LEU A 468 -14.94 3.61 -17.42
C LEU A 468 -15.65 3.25 -16.13
N VAL A 469 -14.92 2.82 -15.09
CA VAL A 469 -15.53 2.29 -13.88
C VAL A 469 -14.87 2.88 -12.63
N ARG A 470 -15.69 3.38 -11.72
CA ARG A 470 -15.29 3.68 -10.35
C ARG A 470 -15.48 2.42 -9.52
N PHE A 471 -14.40 1.90 -8.90
CA PHE A 471 -14.41 0.66 -8.13
C PHE A 471 -14.68 0.88 -6.64
N GLN A 472 -14.59 2.11 -6.17
CA GLN A 472 -14.84 2.49 -4.78
C GLN A 472 -15.21 3.97 -4.70
N PRO A 473 -15.76 4.46 -3.56
CA PRO A 473 -16.18 5.85 -3.43
C PRO A 473 -15.11 6.88 -3.79
N ASN A 474 -13.86 6.62 -3.47
CA ASN A 474 -12.74 7.47 -3.90
C ASN A 474 -12.27 7.11 -5.32
N ILE A 475 -12.71 7.85 -6.32
CA ILE A 475 -12.32 7.64 -7.72
C ILE A 475 -10.80 7.73 -7.95
N TYR A 476 -10.07 8.48 -7.12
CA TYR A 476 -8.63 8.61 -7.23
C TYR A 476 -7.91 7.28 -7.04
N ASP A 477 -8.44 6.39 -6.23
CA ASP A 477 -7.85 5.09 -5.90
C ASP A 477 -7.77 4.10 -7.09
N ASN A 478 -8.46 4.38 -8.18
CA ASN A 478 -8.24 3.69 -9.45
C ASN A 478 -6.78 3.85 -9.95
N ASN A 479 -6.01 4.79 -9.40
CA ASN A 479 -4.57 4.91 -9.65
C ASN A 479 -3.83 3.60 -9.36
N LYS A 480 -4.25 2.85 -8.34
CA LYS A 480 -3.68 1.55 -7.94
C LYS A 480 -3.72 0.52 -9.06
N LEU A 481 -4.74 0.59 -9.92
CA LEU A 481 -4.87 -0.19 -11.16
C LEU A 481 -4.06 0.45 -12.30
N MET A 482 -4.21 1.77 -12.51
CA MET A 482 -3.59 2.49 -13.63
C MET A 482 -2.07 2.33 -13.61
N TYR A 483 -1.42 2.40 -12.45
CA TYR A 483 0.04 2.24 -12.36
C TYR A 483 0.53 0.85 -12.74
N LEU A 484 -0.27 -0.22 -12.48
CA LEU A 484 0.10 -1.57 -12.93
C LEU A 484 -0.02 -1.72 -14.46
N ALA A 485 -0.98 -1.05 -15.09
CA ALA A 485 -1.02 -0.93 -16.55
C ALA A 485 0.15 -0.10 -17.07
N TRP A 486 0.45 1.02 -16.40
CA TRP A 486 1.56 1.90 -16.77
C TRP A 486 2.93 1.22 -16.64
N LEU A 487 3.10 0.31 -15.71
CA LEU A 487 4.30 -0.53 -15.61
C LEU A 487 4.60 -1.25 -16.93
N LEU A 488 3.59 -1.86 -17.55
CA LEU A 488 3.73 -2.54 -18.84
C LEU A 488 4.01 -1.52 -19.96
N CYS A 489 3.38 -0.37 -19.92
CA CYS A 489 3.62 0.72 -20.86
C CYS A 489 5.06 1.28 -20.76
N CYS A 490 5.63 1.38 -19.56
CA CYS A 490 7.04 1.77 -19.35
C CYS A 490 8.03 0.83 -20.07
N MET A 491 7.73 -0.48 -20.12
CA MET A 491 8.56 -1.43 -20.87
C MET A 491 8.53 -1.13 -22.36
N ILE A 492 7.35 -0.80 -22.90
CA ILE A 492 7.17 -0.45 -24.32
C ILE A 492 7.91 0.86 -24.66
N VAL A 493 7.70 1.89 -23.84
CA VAL A 493 8.35 3.21 -24.02
C VAL A 493 9.87 3.08 -23.97
N ALA A 494 10.40 2.31 -23.02
CA ALA A 494 11.84 2.15 -22.88
C ALA A 494 12.48 1.44 -24.10
N ASP A 495 11.83 0.38 -24.62
CA ASP A 495 12.28 -0.30 -25.84
C ASP A 495 12.22 0.63 -27.05
N TRP A 496 11.14 1.40 -27.20
CA TRP A 496 10.98 2.36 -28.26
C TRP A 496 12.05 3.48 -28.19
N CYS A 497 12.30 4.02 -27.00
CA CYS A 497 13.36 5.03 -26.79
C CYS A 497 14.75 4.53 -27.22
N ARG A 498 15.08 3.25 -26.96
CA ARG A 498 16.30 2.61 -27.45
C ARG A 498 16.35 2.63 -28.97
N ASP A 499 15.28 2.26 -29.64
CA ASP A 499 15.22 2.17 -31.12
C ASP A 499 15.31 3.57 -31.73
N VAL A 500 14.62 4.56 -31.17
CA VAL A 500 14.76 5.98 -31.56
C VAL A 500 16.21 6.47 -31.36
N TRP A 501 16.84 6.14 -30.20
CA TRP A 501 18.22 6.48 -29.96
C TRP A 501 19.17 5.92 -31.03
N HIS A 502 18.95 4.71 -31.51
CA HIS A 502 19.71 4.11 -32.60
C HIS A 502 19.45 4.80 -33.94
N ARG A 503 18.20 5.14 -34.26
CA ARG A 503 17.82 5.87 -35.48
C ARG A 503 18.46 7.26 -35.53
N LEU A 504 18.56 7.94 -34.39
CA LEU A 504 19.16 9.28 -34.29
C LEU A 504 20.70 9.25 -34.21
N LYS A 505 21.37 8.12 -34.52
CA LYS A 505 22.83 7.99 -34.39
C LYS A 505 23.63 9.06 -35.16
N GLY A 506 23.15 9.52 -36.32
CA GLY A 506 23.75 10.56 -37.13
C GLY A 506 23.38 12.01 -36.75
N MET A 507 22.45 12.21 -35.86
CA MET A 507 21.97 13.55 -35.48
C MET A 507 22.92 14.24 -34.54
N ARG A 508 23.39 15.45 -34.93
CA ARG A 508 24.11 16.36 -34.04
C ARG A 508 23.17 16.86 -32.94
N GLY A 509 23.60 16.81 -31.66
CA GLY A 509 22.79 17.28 -30.54
C GLY A 509 21.85 16.23 -29.94
N ARG A 510 21.83 14.97 -30.43
CA ARG A 510 20.98 13.92 -29.83
C ARG A 510 21.19 13.73 -28.33
N GLY A 511 22.42 13.97 -27.82
CA GLY A 511 22.71 13.93 -26.38
C GLY A 511 21.99 15.03 -25.62
N ALA A 512 22.01 16.26 -26.14
CA ALA A 512 21.28 17.40 -25.56
C ALA A 512 19.76 17.12 -25.55
N LEU A 513 19.22 16.60 -26.67
CA LEU A 513 17.82 16.22 -26.75
C LEU A 513 17.47 15.16 -25.66
N ALA A 514 18.30 14.16 -25.45
CA ALA A 514 18.08 13.14 -24.43
C ALA A 514 18.12 13.74 -23.01
N VAL A 515 19.03 14.69 -22.74
CA VAL A 515 19.11 15.39 -21.44
C VAL A 515 17.84 16.22 -21.19
N VAL A 516 17.42 17.03 -22.16
CA VAL A 516 16.19 17.84 -22.06
C VAL A 516 14.96 16.94 -21.84
N THR A 517 14.88 15.83 -22.60
CA THR A 517 13.81 14.85 -22.43
C THR A 517 13.83 14.23 -21.04
N ALA A 518 15.01 13.84 -20.52
CA ALA A 518 15.14 13.28 -19.19
C ALA A 518 14.72 14.27 -18.10
N ILE A 519 15.11 15.53 -18.22
CA ILE A 519 14.66 16.60 -17.30
C ILE A 519 13.13 16.71 -17.35
N ALA A 520 12.54 16.82 -18.54
CA ALA A 520 11.09 16.93 -18.69
C ALA A 520 10.30 15.71 -18.14
N VAL A 521 10.91 14.52 -18.13
CA VAL A 521 10.28 13.29 -17.64
C VAL A 521 10.43 13.12 -16.11
N PHE A 522 11.61 13.45 -15.57
CA PHE A 522 11.97 13.06 -14.20
C PHE A 522 11.96 14.21 -13.19
N LEU A 523 11.96 15.48 -13.64
CA LEU A 523 12.09 16.62 -12.73
C LEU A 523 10.96 16.72 -11.72
N SER A 524 9.70 16.58 -12.15
CA SER A 524 8.55 16.63 -11.23
C SER A 524 8.63 15.58 -10.13
N ALA A 525 8.99 14.33 -10.48
CA ALA A 525 9.15 13.27 -9.50
C ALA A 525 10.34 13.52 -8.56
N GLY A 526 11.45 14.03 -9.10
CA GLY A 526 12.62 14.41 -8.29
C GLY A 526 12.27 15.48 -7.24
N LEU A 527 11.53 16.50 -7.66
CA LEU A 527 11.04 17.54 -6.76
C LEU A 527 10.06 17.01 -5.71
N THR A 528 9.15 16.11 -6.10
CA THR A 528 8.23 15.47 -5.14
C THR A 528 8.99 14.65 -4.10
N LEU A 529 9.97 13.85 -4.52
CA LEU A 529 10.80 13.08 -3.59
C LEU A 529 11.61 13.98 -2.65
N TRP A 530 12.18 15.08 -3.19
CA TRP A 530 12.89 16.05 -2.35
C TRP A 530 11.97 16.69 -1.31
N ARG A 531 10.76 17.10 -1.72
CA ARG A 531 9.77 17.64 -0.80
C ARG A 531 9.41 16.65 0.32
N GLU A 532 9.22 15.37 -0.03
CA GLU A 532 8.96 14.35 0.99
C GLU A 532 10.15 14.22 1.95
N CYS A 533 11.37 14.20 1.44
CA CYS A 533 12.59 14.09 2.27
C CYS A 533 12.76 15.21 3.30
N VAL A 534 12.19 16.40 3.05
CA VAL A 534 12.28 17.57 3.95
C VAL A 534 11.01 17.79 4.77
N SER A 535 9.91 17.13 4.45
CA SER A 535 8.66 17.26 5.18
C SER A 535 8.74 16.61 6.56
N ASN A 536 8.11 17.22 7.57
CA ASN A 536 8.16 16.75 8.94
C ASN A 536 6.92 17.21 9.70
N TYR A 537 6.09 16.26 10.15
CA TYR A 537 4.86 16.52 10.87
C TYR A 537 4.82 15.73 12.17
N GLN A 538 4.44 16.38 13.26
CA GLN A 538 4.11 15.68 14.49
C GLN A 538 2.74 15.03 14.34
N ALA A 539 2.69 13.70 14.39
CA ALA A 539 1.43 12.95 14.39
C ALA A 539 0.85 12.90 15.82
N PHE A 540 1.68 12.58 16.80
CA PHE A 540 1.27 12.49 18.18
C PHE A 540 2.23 13.28 19.07
N SER A 541 1.69 14.14 19.92
CA SER A 541 2.47 14.80 20.97
C SER A 541 2.99 13.77 21.99
N ALA A 542 3.99 14.12 22.78
CA ALA A 542 4.47 13.24 23.85
C ALA A 542 3.35 12.84 24.81
N SER A 543 2.45 13.75 25.12
CA SER A 543 1.31 13.47 26.01
C SER A 543 0.25 12.59 25.38
N ALA A 544 0.02 12.71 24.07
CA ALA A 544 -0.86 11.80 23.35
C ALA A 544 -0.25 10.37 23.29
N VAL A 545 1.08 10.28 23.10
CA VAL A 545 1.81 9.00 23.15
C VAL A 545 1.68 8.38 24.55
N GLU A 546 1.89 9.14 25.62
CA GLU A 546 1.75 8.69 27.00
C GLU A 546 0.34 8.16 27.30
N ALA A 547 -0.71 8.84 26.81
CA ALA A 547 -2.10 8.38 26.97
C ALA A 547 -2.36 7.08 26.19
N GLY A 548 -1.84 6.96 24.97
CA GLY A 548 -1.94 5.72 24.17
C GLY A 548 -1.17 4.55 24.81
N GLU A 549 0.03 4.81 25.33
CA GLU A 549 0.82 3.80 26.05
C GLU A 549 0.15 3.37 27.35
N PHE A 550 -0.45 4.33 28.11
CA PHE A 550 -1.25 3.97 29.27
C PHE A 550 -2.41 3.06 28.91
N ALA A 551 -3.18 3.40 27.87
CA ALA A 551 -4.30 2.57 27.40
C ALA A 551 -3.83 1.17 26.96
N ARG A 552 -2.67 1.06 26.30
CA ARG A 552 -2.08 -0.23 25.89
C ARG A 552 -1.67 -1.12 27.06
N ASP A 553 -1.04 -0.52 28.09
CA ASP A 553 -0.31 -1.25 29.11
C ASP A 553 -1.13 -1.44 30.41
N ASN A 554 -2.19 -0.63 30.63
CA ASN A 554 -2.94 -0.59 31.90
C ASN A 554 -4.45 -0.85 31.73
N THR A 555 -4.93 -1.14 30.50
CA THR A 555 -6.32 -1.53 30.28
C THR A 555 -6.39 -2.87 29.54
N PRO A 556 -7.47 -3.65 29.68
CA PRO A 556 -7.60 -4.92 28.97
C PRO A 556 -7.50 -4.74 27.45
N GLU A 557 -6.89 -5.73 26.77
CA GLU A 557 -6.79 -5.71 25.32
C GLU A 557 -8.20 -5.69 24.69
N HIS A 558 -8.37 -4.92 23.61
CA HIS A 558 -9.64 -4.75 22.87
C HIS A 558 -10.77 -4.09 23.65
N SER A 559 -10.49 -3.40 24.77
CA SER A 559 -11.48 -2.56 25.44
C SER A 559 -12.05 -1.50 24.51
N THR A 560 -13.33 -1.16 24.68
CA THR A 560 -13.99 -0.13 23.87
C THR A 560 -13.93 1.23 24.55
N TYR A 561 -13.47 2.22 23.80
CA TYR A 561 -13.35 3.60 24.27
C TYR A 561 -14.36 4.53 23.58
N MET A 562 -15.06 5.34 24.39
CA MET A 562 -15.73 6.53 23.89
C MET A 562 -14.67 7.58 23.59
N THR A 563 -14.48 7.92 22.31
CA THR A 563 -13.55 8.97 21.83
C THR A 563 -14.22 9.83 20.80
N GLY A 564 -13.69 11.00 20.50
CA GLY A 564 -14.03 11.73 19.28
C GLY A 564 -13.55 11.01 18.01
N THR A 565 -13.95 11.51 16.85
CA THR A 565 -13.62 10.91 15.54
C THR A 565 -12.35 11.51 14.91
N GLN A 566 -11.39 11.90 15.74
CA GLN A 566 -10.15 12.52 15.28
C GLN A 566 -9.29 11.57 14.45
N HIS A 567 -8.62 12.16 13.44
CA HIS A 567 -7.73 11.46 12.54
C HIS A 567 -6.52 10.81 13.26
N LEU A 568 -5.94 11.53 14.22
CA LEU A 568 -4.81 11.08 15.02
C LEU A 568 -5.31 10.66 16.41
N ASN A 569 -5.87 9.47 16.51
CA ASN A 569 -6.39 8.92 17.76
C ASN A 569 -5.35 7.96 18.39
N PRO A 570 -4.72 8.33 19.54
CA PRO A 570 -3.69 7.50 20.14
C PRO A 570 -4.25 6.19 20.73
N ILE A 571 -5.52 6.18 21.15
CA ILE A 571 -6.19 4.99 21.70
C ILE A 571 -6.30 3.91 20.65
N ALA A 572 -6.71 4.25 19.42
CA ALA A 572 -6.79 3.29 18.32
C ALA A 572 -5.40 2.98 17.73
N SER A 573 -4.60 4.02 17.43
CA SER A 573 -3.37 3.86 16.65
C SER A 573 -2.18 3.32 17.47
N ILE A 574 -2.05 3.71 18.75
CA ILE A 574 -0.93 3.34 19.62
C ILE A 574 -1.31 2.14 20.50
N ALA A 575 -2.48 2.22 21.14
CA ALA A 575 -2.92 1.18 22.05
C ALA A 575 -3.55 -0.03 21.33
N GLY A 576 -4.17 0.17 20.15
CA GLY A 576 -4.89 -0.89 19.46
C GLY A 576 -6.24 -1.22 20.09
N GLN A 577 -6.77 -0.31 20.90
CA GLN A 577 -8.08 -0.45 21.51
C GLN A 577 -9.21 -0.15 20.54
N ASN A 578 -10.38 -0.67 20.80
CA ASN A 578 -11.58 -0.35 20.05
C ASN A 578 -12.04 1.09 20.37
N ILE A 579 -12.54 1.80 19.35
CA ILE A 579 -13.18 3.11 19.54
C ILE A 579 -14.57 3.10 18.92
N VAL A 580 -15.55 3.75 19.54
CA VAL A 580 -16.95 3.73 19.10
C VAL A 580 -17.09 4.11 17.63
N CYS A 581 -16.36 5.13 17.18
CA CYS A 581 -16.33 5.54 15.78
C CYS A 581 -15.00 6.20 15.42
N GLY A 582 -14.33 5.66 14.42
CA GLY A 582 -13.12 6.24 13.84
C GLY A 582 -13.39 7.42 12.90
N PRO A 583 -12.34 7.94 12.25
CA PRO A 583 -12.43 9.06 11.31
C PRO A 583 -13.36 8.76 10.15
N ASP A 584 -14.28 9.68 9.89
CA ASP A 584 -15.29 9.61 8.84
C ASP A 584 -14.69 9.36 7.46
N LEU A 585 -13.55 10.01 7.17
CA LEU A 585 -12.86 9.91 5.89
C LEU A 585 -12.51 8.46 5.52
N TRP A 586 -12.00 7.66 6.46
CA TRP A 586 -11.68 6.27 6.19
C TRP A 586 -12.92 5.39 6.14
N LEU A 587 -13.79 5.52 7.14
CA LEU A 587 -14.99 4.68 7.28
C LEU A 587 -15.95 4.88 6.11
N TYR A 588 -16.14 6.12 5.64
CA TYR A 588 -16.92 6.43 4.44
C TYR A 588 -16.37 5.74 3.18
N TYR A 589 -15.05 5.79 2.96
CA TYR A 589 -14.45 5.10 1.82
C TYR A 589 -14.44 3.57 1.98
N HIS A 590 -14.59 3.09 3.21
CA HIS A 590 -14.79 1.66 3.49
C HIS A 590 -16.28 1.25 3.44
N GLY A 591 -17.18 2.16 3.07
CA GLY A 591 -18.59 1.87 2.87
C GLY A 591 -19.44 1.84 4.15
N LEU A 592 -18.92 2.38 5.26
CA LEU A 592 -19.61 2.41 6.55
C LEU A 592 -20.33 3.74 6.76
N ASP A 593 -21.56 3.70 7.29
CA ASP A 593 -22.31 4.89 7.70
C ASP A 593 -21.95 5.22 9.15
N THR A 594 -21.36 6.38 9.34
CA THR A 594 -20.92 6.89 10.64
C THR A 594 -21.89 7.83 11.30
N SER A 595 -22.99 8.18 10.61
CA SER A 595 -23.89 9.29 11.00
C SER A 595 -24.49 9.11 12.39
N GLU A 596 -25.01 7.93 12.72
CA GLU A 596 -25.61 7.63 14.02
C GLU A 596 -24.56 7.71 15.12
N ARG A 597 -23.42 7.00 15.00
CA ARG A 597 -22.39 6.97 16.03
C ARG A 597 -21.78 8.34 16.30
N LYS A 598 -21.64 9.18 15.29
CA LYS A 598 -21.17 10.56 15.45
C LYS A 598 -22.13 11.43 16.24
N MET A 599 -23.46 11.28 15.99
CA MET A 599 -24.48 11.98 16.77
C MET A 599 -24.47 11.50 18.23
N ASP A 600 -24.38 10.23 18.47
CA ASP A 600 -24.35 9.63 19.80
C ASP A 600 -23.10 10.07 20.58
N ILE A 601 -21.92 10.08 19.96
CA ILE A 601 -20.68 10.60 20.56
C ILE A 601 -20.85 12.08 20.98
N ALA A 602 -21.43 12.89 20.09
CA ALA A 602 -21.66 14.31 20.38
C ALA A 602 -22.67 14.51 21.52
N ALA A 603 -23.75 13.72 21.54
CA ALA A 603 -24.75 13.75 22.60
C ALA A 603 -24.14 13.36 23.95
N PHE A 604 -23.38 12.25 23.99
CA PHE A 604 -22.72 11.79 25.21
C PHE A 604 -21.75 12.83 25.80
N TYR A 605 -20.88 13.43 24.99
CA TYR A 605 -19.94 14.42 25.52
C TYR A 605 -20.60 15.72 25.97
N THR A 606 -21.73 16.09 25.37
CA THR A 606 -22.47 17.30 25.71
C THR A 606 -23.29 17.13 27.00
N ASP A 607 -23.90 15.98 27.21
CA ASP A 607 -24.68 15.64 28.39
C ASP A 607 -24.48 14.15 28.78
N PRO A 608 -23.41 13.86 29.52
CA PRO A 608 -23.11 12.48 29.90
C PRO A 608 -24.17 11.82 30.76
N GLU A 609 -24.87 12.58 31.62
CA GLU A 609 -25.85 12.05 32.57
C GLU A 609 -27.15 11.60 31.90
N GLU A 610 -27.61 12.34 30.89
CA GLU A 610 -28.81 11.97 30.11
C GLU A 610 -28.53 10.88 29.07
N ASN A 611 -27.26 10.59 28.74
CA ASN A 611 -26.87 9.68 27.67
C ASN A 611 -26.01 8.47 28.16
N LEU A 612 -26.22 8.02 29.39
CA LEU A 612 -25.52 6.86 29.94
C LEU A 612 -25.82 5.56 29.20
N ASP A 613 -27.02 5.44 28.61
CA ASP A 613 -27.44 4.29 27.79
C ASP A 613 -26.58 4.09 26.56
N LEU A 614 -25.91 5.14 26.06
CA LEU A 614 -24.98 5.02 24.94
C LEU A 614 -23.71 4.25 25.33
N LEU A 615 -23.30 4.26 26.59
CA LEU A 615 -22.18 3.44 27.06
C LEU A 615 -22.54 1.94 27.01
N GLU A 616 -23.77 1.59 27.38
CA GLU A 616 -24.27 0.19 27.26
C GLU A 616 -24.48 -0.18 25.79
N LYS A 617 -25.04 0.74 24.96
CA LYS A 617 -25.29 0.52 23.53
C LYS A 617 -24.03 0.11 22.77
N TYR A 618 -22.88 0.68 23.13
CA TYR A 618 -21.61 0.47 22.45
C TYR A 618 -20.60 -0.37 23.26
N ASP A 619 -21.02 -0.94 24.38
CA ASP A 619 -20.17 -1.74 25.28
C ASP A 619 -18.86 -0.97 25.65
N VAL A 620 -19.03 0.27 26.16
CA VAL A 620 -17.92 1.19 26.43
C VAL A 620 -17.32 0.91 27.80
N ASP A 621 -16.04 0.61 27.84
CA ASP A 621 -15.26 0.39 29.08
C ASP A 621 -14.63 1.66 29.61
N TYR A 622 -14.19 2.55 28.71
CA TYR A 622 -13.44 3.75 29.05
C TYR A 622 -13.89 4.96 28.23
N ILE A 623 -13.70 6.15 28.81
CA ILE A 623 -13.96 7.44 28.16
C ILE A 623 -12.64 8.20 28.04
N TYR A 624 -12.32 8.65 26.83
CA TYR A 624 -11.12 9.44 26.54
C TYR A 624 -11.49 10.90 26.24
N VAL A 625 -10.84 11.84 26.92
CA VAL A 625 -11.06 13.28 26.72
C VAL A 625 -9.73 13.97 26.50
N SER A 626 -9.50 14.46 25.30
CA SER A 626 -8.31 15.23 24.92
C SER A 626 -8.64 16.67 24.54
N SER A 627 -7.66 17.39 24.01
CA SER A 627 -7.87 18.70 23.41
C SER A 627 -8.85 18.65 22.21
N TYR A 628 -8.90 17.53 21.50
CA TYR A 628 -9.82 17.35 20.37
C TYR A 628 -11.27 17.29 20.85
N GLU A 629 -11.57 16.45 21.83
CA GLU A 629 -12.92 16.32 22.38
C GLU A 629 -13.39 17.66 22.96
N ARG A 630 -12.54 18.32 23.74
CA ARG A 630 -12.85 19.66 24.33
C ARG A 630 -13.09 20.75 23.29
N SER A 631 -12.44 20.66 22.11
CA SER A 631 -12.63 21.65 21.03
C SER A 631 -13.77 21.33 20.10
N SER A 632 -14.13 20.05 19.97
CA SER A 632 -15.14 19.57 19.02
C SER A 632 -16.53 19.45 19.65
N TYR A 633 -16.59 19.20 20.95
CA TYR A 633 -17.82 19.00 21.73
C TYR A 633 -17.85 19.93 22.94
N ALA A 634 -19.04 20.20 23.44
CA ALA A 634 -19.23 20.93 24.71
C ALA A 634 -19.07 19.95 25.89
N VAL A 635 -17.84 19.45 26.10
CA VAL A 635 -17.57 18.39 27.09
C VAL A 635 -17.86 18.87 28.52
N ASP A 636 -18.81 18.20 29.20
CA ASP A 636 -19.07 18.42 30.61
C ASP A 636 -18.13 17.59 31.48
N THR A 637 -16.92 18.15 31.73
CA THR A 637 -15.89 17.49 32.53
C THR A 637 -16.28 17.36 34.02
N ASP A 638 -17.11 18.26 34.55
CA ASP A 638 -17.53 18.21 35.95
C ASP A 638 -18.48 17.03 36.19
N THR A 639 -19.37 16.78 35.26
CA THR A 639 -20.22 15.60 35.29
C THR A 639 -19.44 14.32 35.08
N LEU A 640 -18.46 14.27 34.14
CA LEU A 640 -17.61 13.10 33.96
C LEU A 640 -16.80 12.79 35.24
N ASP A 641 -16.23 13.80 35.91
CA ASP A 641 -15.49 13.65 37.20
C ASP A 641 -16.38 13.14 38.33
N ARG A 642 -17.69 13.45 38.28
CA ARG A 642 -18.67 13.01 39.28
C ARG A 642 -19.15 11.58 39.04
N LEU A 643 -19.33 11.17 37.78
CA LEU A 643 -19.90 9.89 37.43
C LEU A 643 -18.88 8.76 37.29
N PHE A 644 -17.65 9.09 36.90
CA PHE A 644 -16.67 8.08 36.50
C PHE A 644 -15.36 8.22 37.24
N THR A 645 -14.61 7.11 37.35
CA THR A 645 -13.31 7.09 37.99
C THR A 645 -12.21 7.50 37.03
N ARG A 646 -11.49 8.57 37.34
CA ARG A 646 -10.32 9.01 36.57
C ARG A 646 -9.16 8.05 36.81
N VAL A 647 -8.74 7.30 35.77
CA VAL A 647 -7.64 6.32 35.85
C VAL A 647 -6.33 6.85 35.27
N PHE A 648 -6.40 7.86 34.40
CA PHE A 648 -5.22 8.54 33.84
C PHE A 648 -5.52 10.02 33.62
N SER A 649 -4.53 10.87 33.82
CA SER A 649 -4.60 12.29 33.45
C SER A 649 -3.21 12.86 33.27
N ASN A 650 -3.02 13.57 32.16
CA ASN A 650 -1.88 14.47 31.96
C ASN A 650 -2.40 15.85 31.49
N TRP A 651 -1.50 16.75 31.06
CA TRP A 651 -1.90 18.10 30.70
C TRP A 651 -2.80 18.14 29.40
N GLU A 652 -2.78 17.13 28.56
CA GLU A 652 -3.53 17.07 27.29
C GLU A 652 -4.76 16.18 27.35
N ALA A 653 -4.68 15.03 28.04
CA ALA A 653 -5.70 14.00 28.00
C ALA A 653 -6.06 13.44 29.38
N THR A 654 -7.30 12.98 29.51
CA THR A 654 -7.84 12.27 30.67
C THR A 654 -8.56 11.00 30.20
N ILE A 655 -8.38 9.89 30.94
CA ILE A 655 -9.11 8.64 30.73
C ILE A 655 -9.91 8.32 31.97
N TYR A 656 -11.19 7.99 31.78
CA TYR A 656 -12.11 7.55 32.84
C TYR A 656 -12.47 6.10 32.64
N ALA A 657 -12.58 5.32 33.70
CA ALA A 657 -13.18 3.98 33.69
C ALA A 657 -14.68 4.07 33.94
N VAL A 658 -15.48 3.40 33.10
CA VAL A 658 -16.95 3.36 33.23
C VAL A 658 -17.33 2.41 34.36
N HIS A 659 -16.69 1.25 34.47
CA HIS A 659 -16.88 0.29 35.54
C HIS A 659 -15.55 0.02 36.24
N PRO A 660 -15.26 0.69 37.37
CA PRO A 660 -14.00 0.47 38.05
C PRO A 660 -13.93 -0.98 38.57
N SER A 661 -12.96 -1.74 38.09
CA SER A 661 -12.59 -3.02 38.69
C SER A 661 -11.86 -2.78 40.01
N SER A 662 -11.86 -3.75 40.93
CA SER A 662 -11.14 -3.64 42.23
C SER A 662 -9.63 -3.31 42.06
N GLU A 663 -9.04 -3.62 40.92
CA GLU A 663 -7.65 -3.28 40.58
C GLU A 663 -7.49 -1.83 40.13
N THR A 664 -8.52 -1.19 39.55
CA THR A 664 -8.49 0.22 39.16
C THR A 664 -8.70 1.20 40.31
N GLU A 665 -9.33 0.77 41.39
CA GLU A 665 -9.43 1.61 42.64
C GLU A 665 -8.07 1.88 43.28
N ASP A 666 -7.15 0.93 43.25
CA ASP A 666 -5.79 1.10 43.77
C ASP A 666 -4.95 2.08 42.90
N MET A 667 -5.13 2.11 41.61
CA MET A 667 -4.42 3.06 40.72
C MET A 667 -4.98 4.49 40.83
N GLY A 668 -6.28 4.66 40.97
CA GLY A 668 -6.93 5.96 41.15
C GLY A 668 -6.51 6.62 42.47
N ASN A 669 -6.32 5.86 43.55
CA ASN A 669 -5.81 6.34 44.81
C ASN A 669 -4.32 6.72 44.77
N GLY A 670 -3.50 6.04 43.95
CA GLY A 670 -2.10 6.37 43.69
C GLY A 670 -1.90 7.70 42.96
N ALA A 671 -2.72 7.94 41.91
CA ALA A 671 -2.68 9.18 41.12
C ALA A 671 -3.14 10.42 41.98
N SER A 672 -4.18 10.24 42.80
CA SER A 672 -4.65 11.28 43.71
C SER A 672 -3.62 11.63 44.81
N ALA A 673 -2.81 10.66 45.26
CA ALA A 673 -1.75 10.88 46.23
C ALA A 673 -0.54 11.63 45.64
N ALA A 674 -0.19 11.36 44.39
CA ALA A 674 0.91 12.05 43.70
C ALA A 674 0.60 13.54 43.42
N LEU A 675 -0.66 13.90 43.18
CA LEU A 675 -1.10 15.30 42.99
C LEU A 675 -1.15 16.11 44.30
N ARG A 676 -1.24 15.45 45.46
CA ARG A 676 -1.25 16.15 46.79
C ARG A 676 0.14 16.28 47.42
N GLY A 677 1.17 15.65 46.89
CA GLY A 677 2.54 15.67 47.38
C GLY A 677 3.47 16.69 46.72
N GLY A 678 2.99 17.47 45.75
CA GLY A 678 3.75 18.44 44.94
C GLY A 678 3.24 19.89 45.06
N ALA A 679 2.78 20.33 46.25
CA ALA A 679 2.47 21.74 46.53
C ALA A 679 3.53 22.34 47.43
#